data_f95f6c83835a759f277aee19bda6d18c
#
_entry.id   f95f6c83835a759f277aee19bda6d18c
#
_cell.length_a   1.000
_cell.length_b   1.000
_cell.length_c   1.000
_cell.angle_alpha   90.00
_cell.angle_beta   90.00
_cell.angle_gamma   90.00
#
_symmetry.space_group_name_H-M   'P 1'
#
loop_
_entity.id
_entity.type
_entity.pdbx_description
1 polymer ?
#
loop_
_entity_poly.entity_id
_entity_poly.type
_entity_poly.pdbx_seq_one_letter_code
_entity_poly.pdbx_strand_id
1 'polypeptide(L)'
;MPRLTGPALPGLLASPSMTSRSRHPGETAGQAVPGTASAELLRSEPGARPRALLLSAGLVSAGAVALAVGALMPAVRGGSPGFAAGPLLVVLALAPAVAVLYAVLTGRPGLGAGLVLGLTALAPGRLLLDLQLLADGSVASRPELFLADRLLTLPPPGPGLWPLVAGHLLTLAAGAFAAGTARDEAELAGALDGRRRWRLLGPVLGVVGGVGLLLAPIGSGNAYLLAKNAFEGPTVAMAGYLLLAAMLPLTVLVAVSSPSAGVGKGGFAGAGLAALAVGVPPVAAGLVVDRLSVAPGSVLVTIAGLALIGLAFTRFDVAEAEETVTGDLAGEARLPGLFWWRLTTGGLALLAAAAAVAGALTPVLKANGPTPMPETPSRWLLLGAAVVLAVPALFVFVPRLSAFARGVVAVTWSGVVLAAAAVLSAALSVTEDKAVDPASFGVDLPLPLPDKGGFSAAQGVTWTFIALALAAVAALAAVITGVVERDVTDEAADTADTDDTADAGLAGSRADGAVLTPVVAAAVLAIAAFGTPVFSAPGYTAPGLWSDFGAASWGLLGVLAVVLGLCTLVPRSRPVAAAAALAGAALVLGLRAAELPLVGSEYEGSSAGIGFWLALGAAVVSLVAAGMAVAGSRRSA
;
A
#
# COMPACT_ATOMS: atom_id res chain seq x y z
N MET A 1 -21.32 72.20 -7.39
CA MET A 1 -20.75 73.51 -7.01
C MET A 1 -20.25 73.40 -5.57
N PRO A 2 -19.15 74.05 -5.14
CA PRO A 2 -18.01 74.60 -5.88
C PRO A 2 -16.71 73.80 -5.60
N ARG A 3 -15.75 73.73 -6.49
CA ARG A 3 -14.59 74.54 -6.82
C ARG A 3 -13.75 75.04 -5.62
N LEU A 4 -12.44 74.68 -5.67
CA LEU A 4 -11.30 75.59 -5.57
C LEU A 4 -10.01 74.72 -5.50
N THR A 5 -9.19 74.64 -6.51
CA THR A 5 -8.00 75.42 -6.92
C THR A 5 -6.72 75.08 -6.15
N GLY A 6 -5.71 74.67 -6.91
CA GLY A 6 -4.31 74.45 -6.52
C GLY A 6 -3.57 75.75 -6.09
N PRO A 7 -2.23 75.77 -5.98
CA PRO A 7 -1.26 75.72 -7.09
C PRO A 7 0.05 74.98 -6.76
N ALA A 8 0.76 74.48 -7.76
CA ALA A 8 1.94 74.98 -8.47
C ALA A 8 3.30 74.97 -7.74
N LEU A 9 4.20 74.21 -8.33
CA LEU A 9 5.66 74.16 -8.42
C LEU A 9 6.41 75.51 -8.17
N PRO A 10 7.75 75.61 -7.94
CA PRO A 10 8.80 74.98 -8.76
C PRO A 10 10.18 74.71 -8.08
N GLY A 11 11.09 74.19 -8.86
CA GLY A 11 12.50 74.62 -8.92
C GLY A 11 13.50 73.50 -8.58
N LEU A 12 14.18 73.03 -9.57
CA LEU A 12 15.42 73.36 -10.27
C LEU A 12 16.73 72.88 -9.60
N LEU A 13 17.48 72.09 -10.41
CA LEU A 13 18.94 72.08 -10.62
C LEU A 13 19.82 71.45 -9.51
N ALA A 14 20.62 70.43 -9.78
CA ALA A 14 21.93 70.51 -10.43
C ALA A 14 22.66 69.16 -10.40
N SER A 15 23.13 68.62 -11.50
CA SER A 15 24.40 67.89 -11.60
C SER A 15 25.54 68.85 -11.42
N PRO A 16 26.80 68.54 -11.13
CA PRO A 16 27.62 67.51 -11.76
C PRO A 16 28.68 66.87 -10.78
N SER A 17 29.41 65.89 -11.15
CA SER A 17 30.83 66.01 -11.57
C SER A 17 31.53 64.63 -11.59
N MET A 18 32.11 64.34 -12.72
CA MET A 18 33.21 63.39 -12.91
C MET A 18 34.39 63.76 -12.02
N THR A 19 34.98 62.71 -11.38
CA THR A 19 36.41 62.74 -11.07
C THR A 19 37.00 61.36 -11.41
N SER A 20 37.82 61.48 -12.50
CA SER A 20 38.84 60.51 -12.88
C SER A 20 39.85 60.33 -11.74
N ARG A 21 40.22 59.10 -11.40
CA ARG A 21 41.46 58.77 -10.67
C ARG A 21 42.12 57.51 -11.15
N SER A 22 43.17 57.73 -11.90
CA SER A 22 44.46 57.06 -12.01
C SER A 22 44.58 55.55 -11.68
N ARG A 23 45.00 54.88 -12.76
CA ARG A 23 45.66 53.56 -12.74
C ARG A 23 46.91 53.57 -11.85
N HIS A 24 47.01 52.54 -10.98
CA HIS A 24 48.29 52.00 -10.53
C HIS A 24 48.40 50.55 -11.02
N PRO A 25 49.53 50.16 -11.61
CA PRO A 25 49.83 48.78 -11.93
C PRO A 25 50.51 48.15 -10.71
N GLY A 26 49.84 47.21 -10.03
CA GLY A 26 50.39 46.45 -8.94
C GLY A 26 49.98 44.98 -9.08
N GLU A 27 50.97 44.17 -9.20
CA GLU A 27 51.00 42.72 -9.17
C GLU A 27 49.81 42.05 -8.53
N THR A 28 49.10 41.23 -9.28
CA THR A 28 48.20 40.24 -8.75
C THR A 28 48.79 38.84 -9.01
N ALA A 29 49.46 38.32 -7.99
CA ALA A 29 49.63 36.88 -7.86
C ALA A 29 48.25 36.19 -7.97
N GLY A 30 48.17 35.28 -8.94
CA GLY A 30 46.94 34.54 -9.21
C GLY A 30 46.48 33.75 -7.99
N GLN A 31 45.40 34.20 -7.34
CA GLN A 31 44.57 33.33 -6.54
C GLN A 31 43.75 32.48 -7.50
N ALA A 32 44.22 31.24 -7.72
CA ALA A 32 43.43 30.19 -8.33
C ALA A 32 42.17 29.98 -7.46
N VAL A 33 41.01 30.31 -8.00
CA VAL A 33 39.72 30.02 -7.40
C VAL A 33 39.59 28.50 -7.36
N PRO A 34 39.48 27.86 -6.16
CA PRO A 34 39.43 26.40 -6.04
C PRO A 34 38.11 25.76 -6.51
N GLY A 35 37.28 26.51 -7.24
CA GLY A 35 35.94 26.04 -7.60
C GLY A 35 35.79 25.43 -9.00
N THR A 36 36.74 25.68 -9.91
CA THR A 36 36.57 25.20 -11.29
C THR A 36 37.15 23.83 -11.58
N ALA A 37 38.14 23.37 -10.80
CA ALA A 37 38.72 22.03 -10.97
C ALA A 37 37.79 20.91 -10.46
N SER A 38 36.92 21.20 -9.47
CA SER A 38 35.97 20.21 -8.95
C SER A 38 34.73 20.03 -9.85
N ALA A 39 34.36 21.05 -10.63
CA ALA A 39 33.24 20.97 -11.57
C ALA A 39 33.60 20.24 -12.87
N GLU A 40 34.87 20.15 -13.21
CA GLU A 40 35.34 19.46 -14.41
C GLU A 40 35.56 17.96 -14.17
N LEU A 41 35.87 17.55 -12.94
CA LEU A 41 35.95 16.14 -12.53
C LEU A 41 34.57 15.48 -12.35
N LEU A 42 33.48 16.26 -12.24
CA LEU A 42 32.10 15.75 -12.13
C LEU A 42 31.38 15.68 -13.49
N ARG A 43 31.99 16.11 -14.58
CA ARG A 43 31.53 15.75 -15.92
C ARG A 43 32.00 14.34 -16.23
N SER A 44 31.35 13.34 -15.61
CA SER A 44 31.33 11.99 -16.14
C SER A 44 30.97 12.08 -17.62
N GLU A 45 31.79 11.53 -18.49
CA GLU A 45 31.55 11.52 -19.94
C GLU A 45 30.10 11.13 -20.20
N PRO A 46 29.31 11.90 -21.00
CA PRO A 46 27.96 11.52 -21.34
C PRO A 46 28.02 10.25 -22.17
N GLY A 47 27.79 9.09 -21.53
CA GLY A 47 27.79 7.78 -22.18
C GLY A 47 28.44 6.62 -21.42
N ALA A 48 29.16 6.85 -20.33
CA ALA A 48 29.69 5.76 -19.51
C ALA A 48 28.53 5.05 -18.77
N ARG A 49 28.12 3.88 -19.28
CA ARG A 49 27.11 3.04 -18.62
C ARG A 49 27.68 2.53 -17.30
N PRO A 50 27.00 2.73 -16.16
CA PRO A 50 27.51 2.24 -14.89
C PRO A 50 27.68 0.70 -14.96
N ARG A 51 28.87 0.20 -14.66
CA ARG A 51 29.18 -1.24 -14.70
C ARG A 51 28.20 -2.07 -13.86
N ALA A 52 27.78 -1.51 -12.73
CA ALA A 52 26.78 -2.13 -11.85
C ALA A 52 25.44 -2.38 -12.57
N LEU A 53 24.97 -1.43 -13.40
CA LEU A 53 23.73 -1.59 -14.15
C LEU A 53 23.86 -2.64 -15.26
N LEU A 54 25.01 -2.73 -15.92
CA LEU A 54 25.26 -3.78 -16.90
C LEU A 54 25.28 -5.19 -16.28
N LEU A 55 25.91 -5.33 -15.10
CA LEU A 55 25.85 -6.57 -14.32
C LEU A 55 24.42 -6.91 -13.89
N SER A 56 23.69 -5.92 -13.42
CA SER A 56 22.28 -6.06 -13.04
C SER A 56 21.43 -6.53 -14.22
N ALA A 57 21.57 -5.91 -15.40
CA ALA A 57 20.87 -6.30 -16.62
C ALA A 57 21.25 -7.73 -17.07
N GLY A 58 22.51 -8.10 -16.96
CA GLY A 58 22.99 -9.45 -17.22
C GLY A 58 22.34 -10.50 -16.30
N LEU A 59 22.27 -10.20 -14.99
CA LEU A 59 21.64 -11.07 -13.99
C LEU A 59 20.13 -11.21 -14.20
N VAL A 60 19.42 -10.09 -14.50
CA VAL A 60 17.99 -10.14 -14.84
C VAL A 60 17.77 -10.98 -16.09
N SER A 61 18.61 -10.83 -17.13
CA SER A 61 18.48 -11.60 -18.36
C SER A 61 18.73 -13.09 -18.12
N ALA A 62 19.77 -13.45 -17.36
CA ALA A 62 20.03 -14.84 -16.96
C ALA A 62 18.86 -15.40 -16.11
N GLY A 63 18.34 -14.59 -15.17
CA GLY A 63 17.16 -14.93 -14.37
C GLY A 63 15.92 -15.16 -15.21
N ALA A 64 15.66 -14.30 -16.19
CA ALA A 64 14.54 -14.44 -17.11
C ALA A 64 14.63 -15.72 -17.98
N VAL A 65 15.83 -16.05 -18.47
CA VAL A 65 16.07 -17.32 -19.18
C VAL A 65 15.84 -18.51 -18.25
N ALA A 66 16.34 -18.46 -17.03
CA ALA A 66 16.12 -19.53 -16.05
C ALA A 66 14.62 -19.72 -15.75
N LEU A 67 13.85 -18.64 -15.56
CA LEU A 67 12.40 -18.68 -15.37
C LEU A 67 11.68 -19.28 -16.60
N ALA A 68 12.09 -18.89 -17.81
CA ALA A 68 11.53 -19.43 -19.05
C ALA A 68 11.82 -20.93 -19.20
N VAL A 69 13.04 -21.37 -18.90
CA VAL A 69 13.41 -22.80 -18.88
C VAL A 69 12.59 -23.56 -17.84
N GLY A 70 12.46 -23.00 -16.63
CA GLY A 70 11.65 -23.61 -15.56
C GLY A 70 10.18 -23.76 -15.94
N ALA A 71 9.61 -22.78 -16.66
CA ALA A 71 8.23 -22.84 -17.16
C ALA A 71 8.02 -23.89 -18.27
N LEU A 72 9.06 -24.22 -19.02
CA LEU A 72 9.03 -25.25 -20.07
C LEU A 72 9.37 -26.66 -19.57
N MET A 73 9.81 -26.79 -18.33
CA MET A 73 10.13 -28.08 -17.71
C MET A 73 9.07 -28.45 -16.66
N PRO A 74 8.85 -29.74 -16.40
CA PRO A 74 7.93 -30.16 -15.34
C PRO A 74 8.39 -29.64 -13.97
N ALA A 75 7.59 -28.78 -13.36
CA ALA A 75 7.84 -28.30 -12.00
C ALA A 75 7.61 -29.38 -10.93
N VAL A 76 6.81 -30.40 -11.27
CA VAL A 76 6.46 -31.57 -10.44
C VAL A 76 6.65 -32.83 -11.26
N ARG A 77 7.13 -33.91 -10.66
CA ARG A 77 7.33 -35.18 -11.38
C ARG A 77 5.98 -35.77 -11.81
N GLY A 78 5.89 -36.15 -13.08
CA GLY A 78 4.64 -36.68 -13.66
C GLY A 78 3.64 -35.61 -14.06
N GLY A 79 3.93 -34.33 -13.84
CA GLY A 79 3.15 -33.21 -14.36
C GLY A 79 3.59 -32.83 -15.80
N SER A 80 2.67 -32.26 -16.55
CA SER A 80 3.00 -31.62 -17.84
C SER A 80 3.66 -30.25 -17.58
N PRO A 81 4.68 -29.85 -18.37
CA PRO A 81 5.30 -28.55 -18.24
C PRO A 81 4.33 -27.44 -18.65
N GLY A 82 4.11 -26.44 -17.79
CA GLY A 82 3.38 -25.20 -18.08
C GLY A 82 2.04 -25.35 -18.77
N PHE A 83 1.46 -26.50 -18.70
CA PHE A 83 0.33 -27.02 -19.46
C PHE A 83 -0.04 -26.17 -20.69
N ALA A 84 -1.27 -25.63 -20.83
CA ALA A 84 -1.66 -24.85 -22.01
C ALA A 84 -1.09 -23.42 -22.05
N ALA A 85 -0.56 -22.90 -20.94
CA ALA A 85 -0.04 -21.54 -20.83
C ALA A 85 1.49 -21.41 -21.01
N GLY A 86 2.20 -22.48 -21.36
CA GLY A 86 3.66 -22.50 -21.49
C GLY A 86 4.26 -21.35 -22.32
N PRO A 87 3.79 -21.08 -23.56
CA PRO A 87 4.30 -19.95 -24.34
C PRO A 87 4.08 -18.59 -23.69
N LEU A 88 2.95 -18.39 -23.00
CA LEU A 88 2.63 -17.17 -22.26
C LEU A 88 3.59 -16.99 -21.08
N LEU A 89 3.88 -18.06 -20.33
CA LEU A 89 4.82 -18.03 -19.22
C LEU A 89 6.22 -17.62 -19.68
N VAL A 90 6.67 -18.12 -20.84
CA VAL A 90 7.95 -17.71 -21.45
C VAL A 90 7.95 -16.22 -21.80
N VAL A 91 6.88 -15.71 -22.42
CA VAL A 91 6.77 -14.28 -22.75
C VAL A 91 6.82 -13.43 -21.48
N LEU A 92 6.07 -13.79 -20.44
CA LEU A 92 6.04 -13.08 -19.17
C LEU A 92 7.38 -13.15 -18.41
N ALA A 93 8.13 -14.23 -18.56
CA ALA A 93 9.48 -14.36 -17.98
C ALA A 93 10.50 -13.46 -18.70
N LEU A 94 10.44 -13.38 -20.04
CA LEU A 94 11.41 -12.64 -20.85
C LEU A 94 11.10 -11.14 -20.95
N ALA A 95 9.84 -10.73 -20.89
CA ALA A 95 9.43 -9.32 -21.02
C ALA A 95 10.16 -8.36 -20.07
N PRO A 96 10.37 -8.67 -18.78
CA PRO A 96 11.15 -7.84 -17.87
C PRO A 96 12.60 -7.64 -18.33
N ALA A 97 13.27 -8.69 -18.81
CA ALA A 97 14.64 -8.61 -19.31
C ALA A 97 14.74 -7.74 -20.56
N VAL A 98 13.79 -7.87 -21.48
CA VAL A 98 13.72 -7.03 -22.68
C VAL A 98 13.54 -5.55 -22.30
N ALA A 99 12.67 -5.25 -21.33
CA ALA A 99 12.45 -3.89 -20.86
C ALA A 99 13.71 -3.29 -20.21
N VAL A 100 14.42 -4.06 -19.37
CA VAL A 100 15.68 -3.63 -18.74
C VAL A 100 16.76 -3.41 -19.79
N LEU A 101 16.95 -4.35 -20.71
CA LEU A 101 17.92 -4.21 -21.80
C LEU A 101 17.61 -3.01 -22.69
N TYR A 102 16.35 -2.77 -23.02
CA TYR A 102 15.92 -1.58 -23.77
C TYR A 102 16.32 -0.31 -23.01
N ALA A 103 16.06 -0.21 -21.71
CA ALA A 103 16.44 0.96 -20.91
C ALA A 103 17.96 1.18 -20.91
N VAL A 104 18.75 0.11 -20.76
CA VAL A 104 20.21 0.16 -20.75
C VAL A 104 20.76 0.55 -22.13
N LEU A 105 20.22 -0.05 -23.22
CA LEU A 105 20.68 0.21 -24.59
C LEU A 105 20.34 1.63 -25.05
N THR A 106 19.21 2.18 -24.59
CA THR A 106 18.79 3.57 -24.91
C THR A 106 19.42 4.63 -24.02
N GLY A 107 20.36 4.26 -23.13
CA GLY A 107 21.08 5.20 -22.27
C GLY A 107 20.19 5.83 -21.18
N ARG A 108 19.23 5.08 -20.64
CA ARG A 108 18.30 5.51 -19.57
C ARG A 108 18.59 4.77 -18.26
N PRO A 109 19.70 5.06 -17.56
CA PRO A 109 20.15 4.29 -16.41
C PRO A 109 19.15 4.32 -15.24
N GLY A 110 18.53 5.48 -14.96
CA GLY A 110 17.51 5.59 -13.91
C GLY A 110 16.29 4.71 -14.18
N LEU A 111 15.80 4.67 -15.46
CA LEU A 111 14.70 3.79 -15.85
C LEU A 111 15.07 2.31 -15.67
N GLY A 112 16.27 1.93 -16.12
CA GLY A 112 16.78 0.57 -15.98
C GLY A 112 16.92 0.13 -14.52
N ALA A 113 17.51 0.96 -13.69
CA ALA A 113 17.67 0.69 -12.26
C ALA A 113 16.31 0.57 -11.54
N GLY A 114 15.38 1.49 -11.83
CA GLY A 114 14.02 1.43 -11.30
C GLY A 114 13.25 0.17 -11.72
N LEU A 115 13.35 -0.24 -13.00
CA LEU A 115 12.76 -1.49 -13.50
C LEU A 115 13.26 -2.70 -12.69
N VAL A 116 14.58 -2.82 -12.54
CA VAL A 116 15.17 -3.93 -11.78
C VAL A 116 14.72 -3.91 -10.34
N LEU A 117 14.70 -2.75 -9.67
CA LEU A 117 14.26 -2.63 -8.28
C LEU A 117 12.78 -3.03 -8.11
N GLY A 118 11.91 -2.61 -9.04
CA GLY A 118 10.50 -3.01 -9.03
C GLY A 118 10.30 -4.52 -9.18
N LEU A 119 11.08 -5.17 -10.05
CA LEU A 119 11.07 -6.63 -10.22
C LEU A 119 11.61 -7.33 -8.97
N THR A 120 12.73 -6.84 -8.43
CA THR A 120 13.41 -7.41 -7.26
C THR A 120 12.54 -7.37 -6.02
N ALA A 121 11.78 -6.31 -5.81
CA ALA A 121 10.94 -6.16 -4.63
C ALA A 121 9.85 -7.26 -4.54
N LEU A 122 9.34 -7.76 -5.65
CA LEU A 122 8.35 -8.84 -5.68
C LEU A 122 8.97 -10.24 -5.82
N ALA A 123 10.26 -10.34 -6.13
CA ALA A 123 10.93 -11.63 -6.31
C ALA A 123 10.91 -12.55 -5.08
N PRO A 124 11.05 -12.05 -3.80
CA PRO A 124 10.98 -12.92 -2.62
C PRO A 124 9.64 -13.64 -2.49
N GLY A 125 8.53 -12.92 -2.71
CA GLY A 125 7.20 -13.52 -2.64
C GLY A 125 6.98 -14.58 -3.73
N ARG A 126 7.45 -14.30 -4.95
CA ARG A 126 7.41 -15.27 -6.06
C ARG A 126 8.27 -16.50 -5.79
N LEU A 127 9.45 -16.29 -5.22
CA LEU A 127 10.32 -17.39 -4.78
C LEU A 127 9.62 -18.31 -3.78
N LEU A 128 8.90 -17.75 -2.79
CA LEU A 128 8.14 -18.54 -1.83
C LEU A 128 7.00 -19.31 -2.49
N LEU A 129 6.32 -18.73 -3.48
CA LEU A 129 5.30 -19.43 -4.24
C LEU A 129 5.86 -20.64 -5.00
N ASP A 130 7.08 -20.57 -5.53
CA ASP A 130 7.74 -21.70 -6.17
C ASP A 130 8.26 -22.72 -5.13
N LEU A 131 8.84 -22.25 -4.03
CA LEU A 131 9.31 -23.11 -2.94
C LEU A 131 8.19 -23.90 -2.25
N GLN A 132 6.93 -23.43 -2.35
CA GLN A 132 5.78 -24.20 -1.90
C GLN A 132 5.74 -25.60 -2.50
N LEU A 133 6.17 -25.77 -3.76
CA LEU A 133 6.19 -27.07 -4.45
C LEU A 133 7.16 -28.08 -3.80
N LEU A 134 8.10 -27.65 -2.94
CA LEU A 134 8.92 -28.55 -2.11
C LEU A 134 8.17 -29.09 -0.91
N ALA A 135 7.28 -28.28 -0.34
CA ALA A 135 6.53 -28.62 0.87
C ALA A 135 5.18 -29.29 0.54
N ASP A 136 4.52 -28.79 -0.50
CA ASP A 136 3.20 -29.24 -0.91
C ASP A 136 3.03 -29.03 -2.42
N GLY A 137 3.04 -30.10 -3.19
CA GLY A 137 2.79 -30.12 -4.64
C GLY A 137 1.31 -30.07 -5.00
N SER A 138 0.43 -29.51 -4.16
CA SER A 138 -1.00 -29.46 -4.44
C SER A 138 -1.32 -28.64 -5.69
N VAL A 139 -2.16 -29.19 -6.55
CA VAL A 139 -2.58 -28.61 -7.84
C VAL A 139 -3.28 -27.27 -7.68
N ALA A 140 -4.03 -27.10 -6.58
CA ALA A 140 -4.84 -25.91 -6.35
C ALA A 140 -4.02 -24.61 -6.20
N SER A 141 -2.72 -24.70 -5.92
CA SER A 141 -1.88 -23.53 -5.68
C SER A 141 -1.28 -22.93 -6.97
N ARG A 142 -0.87 -23.76 -7.90
CA ARG A 142 -0.15 -23.33 -9.12
C ARG A 142 -0.60 -24.10 -10.37
N PRO A 143 -1.90 -24.04 -10.74
CA PRO A 143 -2.42 -24.77 -11.89
C PRO A 143 -1.79 -24.33 -13.21
N GLU A 144 -1.25 -23.13 -13.29
CA GLU A 144 -0.56 -22.61 -14.47
C GLU A 144 0.78 -23.31 -14.74
N LEU A 145 1.39 -23.91 -13.71
CA LEU A 145 2.64 -24.66 -13.86
C LEU A 145 2.41 -26.14 -14.13
N PHE A 146 1.34 -26.72 -13.59
CA PHE A 146 1.00 -28.13 -13.78
C PHE A 146 -0.44 -28.43 -13.37
N LEU A 147 -1.04 -29.42 -14.01
CA LEU A 147 -2.28 -30.06 -13.59
C LEU A 147 -1.99 -31.54 -13.35
N ALA A 148 -2.29 -32.03 -12.15
CA ALA A 148 -2.15 -33.44 -11.85
C ALA A 148 -3.50 -34.16 -12.05
N ASP A 149 -3.48 -35.26 -12.77
CA ASP A 149 -4.68 -36.07 -13.03
C ASP A 149 -5.12 -36.89 -11.81
N ARG A 150 -4.25 -37.06 -10.81
CA ARG A 150 -4.50 -37.92 -9.64
C ARG A 150 -4.05 -37.22 -8.36
N LEU A 151 -4.99 -36.99 -7.45
CA LEU A 151 -4.82 -36.29 -6.17
C LEU A 151 -4.47 -37.19 -4.99
N LEU A 152 -4.33 -38.50 -5.18
CA LEU A 152 -4.14 -39.45 -4.06
C LEU A 152 -2.74 -39.44 -3.44
N THR A 153 -1.74 -38.92 -4.16
CA THR A 153 -0.38 -38.75 -3.63
C THR A 153 0.18 -37.41 -4.10
N LEU A 154 0.72 -36.63 -3.18
CA LEU A 154 1.41 -35.38 -3.51
C LEU A 154 2.63 -35.70 -4.40
N PRO A 155 2.72 -35.16 -5.61
CA PRO A 155 3.82 -35.46 -6.51
C PRO A 155 5.11 -34.81 -5.99
N PRO A 156 6.25 -35.51 -6.05
CA PRO A 156 7.54 -34.92 -5.64
C PRO A 156 7.96 -33.81 -6.60
N PRO A 157 8.81 -32.88 -6.16
CA PRO A 157 9.29 -31.78 -6.97
C PRO A 157 10.02 -32.28 -8.23
N GLY A 158 9.77 -31.61 -9.35
CA GLY A 158 10.34 -31.89 -10.67
C GLY A 158 11.58 -31.06 -10.96
N PRO A 159 12.27 -31.35 -12.08
CA PRO A 159 13.49 -30.65 -12.47
C PRO A 159 13.24 -29.16 -12.82
N GLY A 160 12.04 -28.77 -13.26
CA GLY A 160 11.68 -27.40 -13.62
C GLY A 160 11.66 -26.44 -12.44
N LEU A 161 11.48 -26.95 -11.22
CA LEU A 161 11.47 -26.11 -10.01
C LEU A 161 12.80 -25.38 -9.79
N TRP A 162 13.92 -26.03 -10.04
CA TRP A 162 15.24 -25.47 -9.77
C TRP A 162 15.60 -24.25 -10.63
N PRO A 163 15.34 -24.27 -11.95
CA PRO A 163 15.46 -23.06 -12.77
C PRO A 163 14.54 -21.91 -12.31
N LEU A 164 13.30 -22.19 -11.86
CA LEU A 164 12.41 -21.16 -11.30
C LEU A 164 13.03 -20.50 -10.06
N VAL A 165 13.48 -21.30 -9.12
CA VAL A 165 14.18 -20.82 -7.91
C VAL A 165 15.43 -20.00 -8.27
N ALA A 166 16.28 -20.53 -9.16
CA ALA A 166 17.49 -19.84 -9.61
C ALA A 166 17.15 -18.50 -10.28
N GLY A 167 16.09 -18.44 -11.10
CA GLY A 167 15.64 -17.21 -11.75
C GLY A 167 15.27 -16.11 -10.77
N HIS A 168 14.55 -16.44 -9.70
CA HIS A 168 14.23 -15.47 -8.65
C HIS A 168 15.43 -15.04 -7.84
N LEU A 169 16.36 -15.94 -7.51
CA LEU A 169 17.62 -15.61 -6.81
C LEU A 169 18.50 -14.67 -7.66
N LEU A 170 18.61 -14.92 -8.97
CA LEU A 170 19.33 -14.03 -9.88
C LEU A 170 18.67 -12.64 -9.98
N THR A 171 17.33 -12.57 -9.97
CA THR A 171 16.60 -11.30 -9.94
C THR A 171 16.87 -10.54 -8.63
N LEU A 172 16.92 -11.22 -7.49
CA LEU A 172 17.28 -10.63 -6.19
C LEU A 172 18.72 -10.08 -6.21
N ALA A 173 19.66 -10.86 -6.71
CA ALA A 173 21.05 -10.41 -6.86
C ALA A 173 21.16 -9.18 -7.77
N ALA A 174 20.40 -9.15 -8.87
CA ALA A 174 20.36 -8.00 -9.78
C ALA A 174 19.95 -6.70 -9.08
N GLY A 175 18.97 -6.78 -8.16
CA GLY A 175 18.50 -5.64 -7.37
C GLY A 175 19.59 -5.02 -6.50
N ALA A 176 20.47 -5.84 -5.93
CA ALA A 176 21.57 -5.34 -5.11
C ALA A 176 22.52 -4.45 -5.93
N PHE A 177 22.81 -4.82 -7.19
CA PHE A 177 23.63 -4.00 -8.10
C PHE A 177 22.90 -2.77 -8.64
N ALA A 178 21.59 -2.88 -8.87
CA ALA A 178 20.77 -1.74 -9.35
C ALA A 178 20.59 -0.66 -8.27
N ALA A 179 20.60 -1.02 -6.99
CA ALA A 179 20.38 -0.09 -5.89
C ALA A 179 21.42 1.04 -5.83
N GLY A 180 22.69 0.76 -6.16
CA GLY A 180 23.76 1.76 -6.27
C GLY A 180 23.42 2.80 -7.35
N THR A 181 23.15 2.33 -8.58
CA THR A 181 22.80 3.23 -9.70
C THR A 181 21.54 4.06 -9.40
N ALA A 182 20.55 3.49 -8.71
CA ALA A 182 19.35 4.24 -8.36
C ALA A 182 19.62 5.35 -7.33
N ARG A 183 20.57 5.16 -6.42
CA ARG A 183 21.03 6.19 -5.46
C ARG A 183 21.76 7.31 -6.17
N ASP A 184 22.72 6.95 -7.04
CA ASP A 184 23.49 7.93 -7.83
C ASP A 184 22.54 8.81 -8.66
N GLU A 185 21.55 8.21 -9.33
CA GLU A 185 20.51 8.91 -10.08
C GLU A 185 19.61 9.80 -9.20
N ALA A 186 19.34 9.38 -7.97
CA ALA A 186 18.57 10.15 -7.02
C ALA A 186 19.34 11.38 -6.50
N GLU A 187 20.63 11.23 -6.26
CA GLU A 187 21.52 12.33 -5.85
C GLU A 187 21.71 13.36 -6.97
N LEU A 188 21.86 12.90 -8.23
CA LEU A 188 21.99 13.77 -9.40
C LEU A 188 20.69 14.55 -9.72
N ALA A 189 19.53 13.97 -9.44
CA ALA A 189 18.23 14.60 -9.72
C ALA A 189 17.98 15.85 -8.86
N GLY A 190 18.60 15.93 -7.67
CA GLY A 190 18.47 17.06 -6.76
C GLY A 190 17.03 17.33 -6.31
N ALA A 191 16.82 18.47 -5.64
CA ALA A 191 15.50 18.88 -5.13
C ALA A 191 14.58 19.51 -6.21
N LEU A 192 14.93 19.36 -7.50
CA LEU A 192 14.24 20.04 -8.62
C LEU A 192 12.86 19.48 -8.97
N ASP A 193 12.21 18.76 -8.08
CA ASP A 193 11.05 18.02 -8.49
C ASP A 193 9.71 18.68 -8.20
N GLY A 194 9.21 19.30 -9.25
CA GLY A 194 7.84 19.74 -9.38
C GLY A 194 6.84 18.61 -9.07
N ARG A 195 5.83 18.97 -8.36
CA ARG A 195 4.69 18.21 -7.84
C ARG A 195 4.05 17.33 -8.90
N ARG A 196 4.24 16.00 -8.79
CA ARG A 196 3.71 15.03 -9.76
C ARG A 196 2.43 14.41 -9.22
N ARG A 197 1.32 15.14 -9.31
CA ARG A 197 -0.01 14.76 -8.76
C ARG A 197 -0.50 13.39 -9.25
N TRP A 198 -0.24 13.03 -10.50
CA TRP A 198 -0.68 11.77 -11.11
C TRP A 198 0.03 10.53 -10.55
N ARG A 199 1.19 10.68 -9.95
CA ARG A 199 1.89 9.57 -9.29
C ARG A 199 1.15 9.02 -8.07
N LEU A 200 0.22 9.79 -7.49
CA LEU A 200 -0.61 9.35 -6.36
C LEU A 200 -1.57 8.22 -6.72
N LEU A 201 -1.93 8.04 -8.00
CA LEU A 201 -2.69 6.87 -8.45
C LEU A 201 -1.90 5.57 -8.29
N GLY A 202 -0.57 5.63 -8.34
CA GLY A 202 0.28 4.46 -8.20
C GLY A 202 0.02 3.68 -6.91
N PRO A 203 0.12 4.29 -5.71
CA PRO A 203 -0.17 3.62 -4.45
C PRO A 203 -1.57 2.98 -4.39
N VAL A 204 -2.58 3.63 -4.97
CA VAL A 204 -3.95 3.08 -5.06
C VAL A 204 -3.94 1.80 -5.89
N LEU A 205 -3.31 1.83 -7.07
CA LEU A 205 -3.17 0.66 -7.93
C LEU A 205 -2.36 -0.44 -7.24
N GLY A 206 -1.31 -0.08 -6.50
CA GLY A 206 -0.54 -1.00 -5.67
C GLY A 206 -1.39 -1.71 -4.61
N VAL A 207 -2.26 -0.96 -3.93
CA VAL A 207 -3.21 -1.53 -2.94
C VAL A 207 -4.24 -2.41 -3.62
N VAL A 208 -4.83 -1.98 -4.74
CA VAL A 208 -5.80 -2.79 -5.51
C VAL A 208 -5.18 -4.12 -5.95
N GLY A 209 -3.95 -4.07 -6.49
CA GLY A 209 -3.21 -5.28 -6.85
C GLY A 209 -2.87 -6.14 -5.63
N GLY A 210 -2.48 -5.52 -4.50
CA GLY A 210 -2.24 -6.22 -3.24
C GLY A 210 -3.48 -6.96 -2.72
N VAL A 211 -4.64 -6.31 -2.73
CA VAL A 211 -5.93 -6.96 -2.38
C VAL A 211 -6.23 -8.10 -3.35
N GLY A 212 -6.02 -7.89 -4.66
CA GLY A 212 -6.20 -8.95 -5.66
C GLY A 212 -5.34 -10.19 -5.39
N LEU A 213 -4.11 -10.02 -4.89
CA LEU A 213 -3.21 -11.11 -4.50
C LEU A 213 -3.68 -11.91 -3.28
N LEU A 214 -4.52 -11.31 -2.42
CA LEU A 214 -5.10 -11.99 -1.26
C LEU A 214 -6.34 -12.83 -1.61
N LEU A 215 -7.02 -12.48 -2.70
CA LEU A 215 -8.19 -13.21 -3.17
C LEU A 215 -7.78 -14.50 -3.92
N ALA A 216 -8.73 -15.40 -4.13
CA ALA A 216 -8.47 -16.62 -4.89
C ALA A 216 -7.98 -16.27 -6.32
N PRO A 217 -6.85 -16.85 -6.76
CA PRO A 217 -6.30 -16.59 -8.08
C PRO A 217 -7.12 -17.22 -9.20
N ILE A 218 -7.80 -18.33 -8.92
CA ILE A 218 -8.65 -19.09 -9.84
C ILE A 218 -9.97 -19.41 -9.16
N GLY A 219 -11.03 -19.61 -9.95
CA GLY A 219 -12.27 -20.25 -9.52
C GLY A 219 -12.31 -21.70 -10.01
N SER A 220 -13.04 -22.58 -9.32
CA SER A 220 -13.27 -23.95 -9.74
C SER A 220 -14.67 -24.41 -9.40
N GLY A 221 -15.34 -25.06 -10.34
CA GLY A 221 -16.59 -25.76 -10.11
C GLY A 221 -16.42 -27.23 -9.70
N ASN A 222 -15.17 -27.69 -9.59
CA ASN A 222 -14.85 -29.09 -9.27
C ASN A 222 -14.63 -29.26 -7.76
N ALA A 223 -15.36 -30.15 -7.13
CA ALA A 223 -15.24 -30.44 -5.69
C ALA A 223 -13.84 -30.93 -5.27
N TYR A 224 -13.07 -31.51 -6.20
CA TYR A 224 -11.71 -32.00 -5.95
C TYR A 224 -10.61 -30.95 -6.23
N LEU A 225 -10.95 -29.86 -6.91
CA LEU A 225 -10.03 -28.78 -7.23
C LEU A 225 -10.55 -27.50 -6.57
N LEU A 226 -10.38 -27.40 -5.27
CA LEU A 226 -10.86 -26.26 -4.49
C LEU A 226 -10.10 -25.01 -4.88
N ALA A 227 -10.86 -23.96 -5.25
CA ALA A 227 -10.31 -22.61 -5.37
C ALA A 227 -9.99 -22.11 -3.96
N LYS A 228 -8.70 -21.88 -3.70
CA LYS A 228 -8.22 -21.40 -2.40
C LYS A 228 -7.76 -19.96 -2.55
N ASN A 229 -8.14 -19.11 -1.60
CA ASN A 229 -7.55 -17.78 -1.47
C ASN A 229 -6.13 -17.90 -0.88
N ALA A 230 -5.42 -16.78 -0.75
CA ALA A 230 -4.05 -16.79 -0.23
C ALA A 230 -3.93 -17.48 1.16
N PHE A 231 -5.00 -17.54 1.93
CA PHE A 231 -5.04 -17.94 3.32
C PHE A 231 -5.41 -19.40 3.53
N GLU A 232 -6.10 -19.98 2.57
CA GLU A 232 -6.51 -21.37 2.55
C GLU A 232 -5.47 -22.28 1.90
N GLY A 233 -4.43 -21.69 1.32
CA GLY A 233 -3.33 -22.39 0.67
C GLY A 233 -2.30 -22.96 1.66
N PRO A 234 -1.31 -23.73 1.15
CA PRO A 234 -0.18 -24.17 1.96
C PRO A 234 0.57 -22.99 2.60
N THR A 235 1.11 -23.18 3.80
CA THR A 235 1.74 -22.12 4.61
C THR A 235 2.80 -21.32 3.84
N VAL A 236 3.59 -22.00 3.01
CA VAL A 236 4.64 -21.35 2.21
C VAL A 236 4.03 -20.48 1.10
N ALA A 237 2.96 -20.96 0.44
CA ALA A 237 2.24 -20.18 -0.56
C ALA A 237 1.55 -18.96 0.08
N MET A 238 0.93 -19.14 1.24
CA MET A 238 0.34 -18.07 2.04
C MET A 238 1.39 -16.99 2.32
N ALA A 239 2.55 -17.35 2.85
CA ALA A 239 3.64 -16.42 3.10
C ALA A 239 4.08 -15.68 1.82
N GLY A 240 4.15 -16.39 0.69
CA GLY A 240 4.45 -15.82 -0.63
C GLY A 240 3.44 -14.77 -1.08
N TYR A 241 2.15 -15.10 -1.03
CA TYR A 241 1.07 -14.16 -1.39
C TYR A 241 1.01 -12.95 -0.46
N LEU A 242 1.18 -13.14 0.84
CA LEU A 242 1.25 -12.05 1.82
C LEU A 242 2.39 -11.10 1.55
N LEU A 243 3.57 -11.67 1.27
CA LEU A 243 4.74 -10.87 0.96
C LEU A 243 4.54 -10.07 -0.34
N LEU A 244 3.97 -10.69 -1.38
CA LEU A 244 3.62 -10.00 -2.63
C LEU A 244 2.60 -8.88 -2.39
N ALA A 245 1.53 -9.16 -1.64
CA ALA A 245 0.47 -8.21 -1.34
C ALA A 245 0.97 -7.00 -0.55
N ALA A 246 1.95 -7.18 0.35
CA ALA A 246 2.57 -6.11 1.09
C ALA A 246 3.61 -5.36 0.25
N MET A 247 4.46 -6.09 -0.50
CA MET A 247 5.57 -5.49 -1.24
C MET A 247 5.12 -4.71 -2.47
N LEU A 248 3.99 -5.06 -3.10
CA LEU A 248 3.50 -4.34 -4.28
C LEU A 248 3.17 -2.87 -3.96
N PRO A 249 2.30 -2.53 -2.99
CA PRO A 249 2.03 -1.14 -2.64
C PRO A 249 3.26 -0.42 -2.06
N LEU A 250 4.12 -1.11 -1.29
CA LEU A 250 5.35 -0.52 -0.77
C LEU A 250 6.33 -0.14 -1.88
N THR A 251 6.52 -1.01 -2.87
CA THR A 251 7.38 -0.74 -4.04
C THR A 251 6.88 0.46 -4.83
N VAL A 252 5.57 0.52 -5.04
CA VAL A 252 4.93 1.64 -5.75
C VAL A 252 5.06 2.93 -4.94
N LEU A 253 4.90 2.89 -3.62
CA LEU A 253 5.10 4.04 -2.73
C LEU A 253 6.55 4.57 -2.79
N VAL A 254 7.53 3.66 -2.76
CA VAL A 254 8.96 4.02 -2.91
C VAL A 254 9.23 4.61 -4.30
N ALA A 255 8.63 4.07 -5.37
CA ALA A 255 8.76 4.59 -6.72
C ALA A 255 8.17 6.01 -6.85
N VAL A 256 7.03 6.29 -6.21
CA VAL A 256 6.42 7.64 -6.13
C VAL A 256 7.34 8.62 -5.43
N SER A 257 7.95 8.20 -4.32
CA SER A 257 8.81 9.07 -3.50
C SER A 257 10.22 9.25 -4.06
N SER A 258 10.56 8.58 -5.19
CA SER A 258 11.88 8.71 -5.81
C SER A 258 12.10 10.12 -6.35
N PRO A 259 13.21 10.79 -6.01
CA PRO A 259 13.55 12.10 -6.57
C PRO A 259 13.90 12.02 -8.07
N SER A 260 14.39 10.87 -8.56
CA SER A 260 14.65 10.66 -9.99
C SER A 260 13.40 10.18 -10.71
N ALA A 261 12.99 10.94 -11.73
CA ALA A 261 11.88 10.58 -12.61
C ALA A 261 12.08 9.22 -13.30
N GLY A 262 13.30 8.96 -13.74
CA GLY A 262 13.67 7.72 -14.40
C GLY A 262 13.47 6.52 -13.46
N VAL A 263 14.01 6.60 -12.24
CA VAL A 263 13.88 5.54 -11.22
C VAL A 263 12.42 5.32 -10.84
N GLY A 264 11.64 6.39 -10.64
CA GLY A 264 10.22 6.28 -10.32
C GLY A 264 9.42 5.59 -11.43
N LYS A 265 9.58 6.02 -12.71
CA LYS A 265 8.94 5.38 -13.88
C LYS A 265 9.36 3.92 -14.02
N GLY A 266 10.65 3.64 -13.85
CA GLY A 266 11.17 2.27 -13.85
C GLY A 266 10.55 1.41 -12.75
N GLY A 267 10.43 1.96 -11.54
CA GLY A 267 9.80 1.27 -10.39
C GLY A 267 8.34 0.89 -10.66
N PHE A 268 7.53 1.79 -11.24
CA PHE A 268 6.16 1.46 -11.66
C PHE A 268 6.12 0.37 -12.72
N ALA A 269 6.94 0.49 -13.77
CA ALA A 269 6.96 -0.49 -14.85
C ALA A 269 7.45 -1.86 -14.35
N GLY A 270 8.49 -1.89 -13.51
CA GLY A 270 9.01 -3.12 -12.91
C GLY A 270 8.00 -3.81 -11.99
N ALA A 271 7.35 -3.05 -11.10
CA ALA A 271 6.29 -3.56 -10.23
C ALA A 271 5.09 -4.07 -11.06
N GLY A 272 4.71 -3.33 -12.11
CA GLY A 272 3.64 -3.73 -13.03
C GLY A 272 3.95 -5.02 -13.77
N LEU A 273 5.16 -5.17 -14.33
CA LEU A 273 5.61 -6.40 -15.00
C LEU A 273 5.65 -7.60 -14.04
N ALA A 274 6.12 -7.37 -12.79
CA ALA A 274 6.12 -8.42 -11.77
C ALA A 274 4.69 -8.83 -11.35
N ALA A 275 3.77 -7.86 -11.24
CA ALA A 275 2.35 -8.11 -10.96
C ALA A 275 1.69 -8.90 -12.11
N LEU A 276 1.96 -8.55 -13.38
CA LEU A 276 1.47 -9.31 -14.53
C LEU A 276 1.98 -10.74 -14.55
N ALA A 277 3.24 -10.96 -14.18
CA ALA A 277 3.81 -12.30 -14.11
C ALA A 277 3.16 -13.20 -13.04
N VAL A 278 2.41 -12.61 -12.09
CA VAL A 278 1.62 -13.35 -11.09
C VAL A 278 0.14 -13.40 -11.46
N GLY A 279 -0.43 -12.29 -11.98
CA GLY A 279 -1.87 -12.20 -12.25
C GLY A 279 -2.32 -12.83 -13.55
N VAL A 280 -1.54 -12.70 -14.63
CA VAL A 280 -1.94 -13.18 -15.96
C VAL A 280 -2.00 -14.72 -16.08
N PRO A 281 -1.05 -15.51 -15.51
CA PRO A 281 -1.09 -16.96 -15.65
C PRO A 281 -2.37 -17.60 -15.07
N PRO A 282 -2.87 -17.24 -13.87
CA PRO A 282 -4.15 -17.77 -13.37
C PRO A 282 -5.35 -17.36 -14.24
N VAL A 283 -5.34 -16.13 -14.82
CA VAL A 283 -6.38 -15.71 -15.77
C VAL A 283 -6.38 -16.60 -16.99
N ALA A 284 -5.19 -16.86 -17.57
CA ALA A 284 -5.05 -17.76 -18.71
C ALA A 284 -5.49 -19.19 -18.36
N ALA A 285 -5.12 -19.70 -17.18
CA ALA A 285 -5.55 -21.01 -16.70
C ALA A 285 -7.08 -21.10 -16.60
N GLY A 286 -7.73 -20.07 -16.03
CA GLY A 286 -9.19 -20.00 -15.92
C GLY A 286 -9.94 -19.87 -17.27
N LEU A 287 -9.25 -19.41 -18.34
CA LEU A 287 -9.83 -19.30 -19.68
C LEU A 287 -9.63 -20.57 -20.54
N VAL A 288 -8.53 -21.31 -20.31
CA VAL A 288 -8.12 -22.41 -21.19
C VAL A 288 -8.52 -23.77 -20.63
N VAL A 289 -8.63 -23.92 -19.32
CA VAL A 289 -8.93 -25.20 -18.67
C VAL A 289 -10.41 -25.27 -18.31
N ASP A 290 -11.15 -26.19 -18.92
CA ASP A 290 -12.62 -26.32 -18.77
C ASP A 290 -13.10 -26.48 -17.32
N ARG A 291 -12.24 -26.92 -16.41
CA ARG A 291 -12.57 -27.13 -14.98
C ARG A 291 -12.27 -25.94 -14.09
N LEU A 292 -11.61 -24.92 -14.65
CA LEU A 292 -11.26 -23.70 -13.96
C LEU A 292 -12.10 -22.54 -14.46
N SER A 293 -12.19 -21.50 -13.66
CA SER A 293 -12.80 -20.22 -14.05
C SER A 293 -11.91 -19.07 -13.62
N VAL A 294 -12.05 -17.94 -14.30
CA VAL A 294 -11.34 -16.71 -13.96
C VAL A 294 -11.88 -16.16 -12.65
N ALA A 295 -11.00 -15.89 -11.69
CA ALA A 295 -11.37 -15.31 -10.41
C ALA A 295 -11.08 -13.80 -10.34
N PRO A 296 -11.83 -13.04 -9.52
CA PRO A 296 -11.65 -11.60 -9.38
C PRO A 296 -10.23 -11.21 -8.93
N GLY A 297 -9.57 -12.03 -8.11
CA GLY A 297 -8.24 -11.76 -7.60
C GLY A 297 -7.21 -11.56 -8.70
N SER A 298 -7.09 -12.52 -9.59
CA SER A 298 -6.14 -12.47 -10.71
C SER A 298 -6.45 -11.35 -11.71
N VAL A 299 -7.74 -11.04 -11.92
CA VAL A 299 -8.17 -9.91 -12.77
C VAL A 299 -7.72 -8.58 -12.17
N LEU A 300 -7.94 -8.36 -10.86
CA LEU A 300 -7.51 -7.14 -10.17
C LEU A 300 -6.00 -6.95 -10.25
N VAL A 301 -5.22 -8.01 -10.02
CA VAL A 301 -3.74 -7.97 -10.14
C VAL A 301 -3.32 -7.62 -11.55
N THR A 302 -3.95 -8.22 -12.55
CA THR A 302 -3.65 -7.98 -13.98
C THR A 302 -3.96 -6.54 -14.37
N ILE A 303 -5.14 -6.03 -13.99
CA ILE A 303 -5.54 -4.64 -14.27
C ILE A 303 -4.58 -3.67 -13.56
N ALA A 304 -4.27 -3.91 -12.29
CA ALA A 304 -3.32 -3.08 -11.54
C ALA A 304 -1.94 -3.08 -12.19
N GLY A 305 -1.43 -4.24 -12.62
CA GLY A 305 -0.16 -4.37 -13.33
C GLY A 305 -0.11 -3.59 -14.65
N LEU A 306 -1.15 -3.72 -15.49
CA LEU A 306 -1.27 -2.96 -16.74
C LEU A 306 -1.37 -1.46 -16.48
N ALA A 307 -2.15 -1.05 -15.49
CA ALA A 307 -2.33 0.36 -15.16
C ALA A 307 -1.02 0.97 -14.60
N LEU A 308 -0.24 0.25 -13.80
CA LEU A 308 1.08 0.69 -13.32
C LEU A 308 2.06 0.87 -14.48
N ILE A 309 2.08 -0.05 -15.45
CA ILE A 309 2.89 0.10 -16.66
C ILE A 309 2.41 1.32 -17.47
N GLY A 310 1.10 1.47 -17.68
CA GLY A 310 0.54 2.64 -18.36
C GLY A 310 0.96 3.95 -17.68
N LEU A 311 0.89 4.01 -16.34
CA LEU A 311 1.29 5.16 -15.55
C LEU A 311 2.80 5.49 -15.70
N ALA A 312 3.66 4.48 -15.87
CA ALA A 312 5.09 4.69 -16.10
C ALA A 312 5.41 5.40 -17.43
N PHE A 313 4.55 5.24 -18.44
CA PHE A 313 4.76 5.81 -19.79
C PHE A 313 3.92 7.04 -20.09
N THR A 314 3.09 7.51 -19.15
CA THR A 314 2.34 8.74 -19.33
C THR A 314 3.28 9.96 -19.46
N ARG A 315 3.02 10.82 -20.46
CA ARG A 315 3.84 12.01 -20.79
C ARG A 315 3.41 13.26 -20.04
N PHE A 316 2.77 13.13 -18.90
CA PHE A 316 2.26 14.27 -18.13
C PHE A 316 3.35 15.24 -17.64
N ASP A 317 4.63 14.88 -17.77
CA ASP A 317 5.75 15.71 -17.36
C ASP A 317 6.09 16.86 -18.36
N VAL A 318 5.57 16.83 -19.60
CA VAL A 318 5.94 17.81 -20.64
C VAL A 318 5.00 19.02 -20.65
N ALA A 319 3.75 18.83 -20.26
CA ALA A 319 2.78 19.91 -20.23
C ALA A 319 3.07 20.94 -19.12
N GLU A 320 3.62 20.49 -17.97
CA GLU A 320 3.97 21.39 -16.86
C GLU A 320 5.21 22.27 -17.13
N ALA A 321 6.15 21.82 -17.99
CA ALA A 321 7.34 22.62 -18.35
C ALA A 321 7.04 23.70 -19.40
N GLU A 322 6.02 23.51 -20.25
CA GLU A 322 5.58 24.53 -21.22
C GLU A 322 4.63 25.56 -20.59
N GLU A 323 3.84 25.20 -19.57
CA GLU A 323 2.95 26.13 -18.86
C GLU A 323 3.71 27.23 -18.09
N THR A 324 4.94 26.98 -17.64
CA THR A 324 5.77 28.02 -16.99
C THR A 324 6.28 29.08 -17.94
N VAL A 325 6.21 28.88 -19.27
CA VAL A 325 6.69 29.84 -20.28
C VAL A 325 5.53 30.62 -20.93
N THR A 326 4.31 30.13 -20.87
CA THR A 326 3.13 30.78 -21.49
C THR A 326 2.07 31.19 -20.46
N GLY A 327 2.48 31.52 -19.25
CA GLY A 327 1.59 31.92 -18.17
C GLY A 327 0.76 33.15 -18.51
N ASP A 328 -0.41 32.97 -19.13
CA ASP A 328 -1.60 33.82 -18.95
C ASP A 328 -2.90 33.32 -19.63
N LEU A 329 -2.90 32.19 -20.38
CA LEU A 329 -4.07 31.78 -21.15
C LEU A 329 -4.55 30.32 -20.97
N ALA A 330 -3.90 29.48 -20.19
CA ALA A 330 -4.39 28.15 -19.91
C ALA A 330 -5.30 28.20 -18.68
N GLY A 331 -6.58 27.99 -18.89
CA GLY A 331 -7.55 27.87 -17.80
C GLY A 331 -7.13 26.73 -16.87
N GLU A 332 -6.63 27.08 -15.69
CA GLU A 332 -6.30 26.14 -14.62
C GLU A 332 -7.48 25.18 -14.40
N ALA A 333 -7.26 23.89 -14.64
CA ALA A 333 -8.15 22.86 -14.11
C ALA A 333 -8.02 22.87 -12.58
N ARG A 334 -8.60 23.90 -11.94
CA ARG A 334 -8.69 23.98 -10.48
C ARG A 334 -9.44 22.74 -10.02
N LEU A 335 -8.75 21.87 -9.29
CA LEU A 335 -9.43 20.84 -8.53
C LEU A 335 -10.54 21.52 -7.72
N PRO A 336 -11.76 20.96 -7.66
CA PRO A 336 -12.86 21.56 -6.91
C PRO A 336 -12.34 21.94 -5.53
N GLY A 337 -12.62 23.17 -5.10
CA GLY A 337 -11.98 23.81 -3.97
C GLY A 337 -11.97 22.95 -2.71
N LEU A 338 -11.06 23.20 -1.79
CA LEU A 338 -10.82 22.48 -0.54
C LEU A 338 -12.11 22.15 0.24
N PHE A 339 -13.13 23.00 0.13
CA PHE A 339 -14.46 22.78 0.72
C PHE A 339 -15.11 21.47 0.23
N TRP A 340 -15.09 21.19 -1.08
CA TRP A 340 -15.68 19.97 -1.65
C TRP A 340 -14.93 18.72 -1.23
N TRP A 341 -13.62 18.79 -1.13
CA TRP A 341 -12.80 17.67 -0.65
C TRP A 341 -13.02 17.37 0.82
N ARG A 342 -13.19 18.39 1.66
CA ARG A 342 -13.58 18.22 3.07
C ARG A 342 -14.98 17.62 3.20
N LEU A 343 -15.92 18.10 2.37
CA LEU A 343 -17.29 17.58 2.33
C LEU A 343 -17.33 16.11 1.93
N THR A 344 -16.58 15.72 0.88
CA THR A 344 -16.52 14.32 0.43
C THR A 344 -15.86 13.43 1.47
N THR A 345 -14.75 13.83 2.06
CA THR A 345 -14.06 13.03 3.10
C THR A 345 -14.92 12.84 4.34
N GLY A 346 -15.44 13.93 4.90
CA GLY A 346 -16.31 13.86 6.09
C GLY A 346 -17.62 13.14 5.79
N GLY A 347 -18.25 13.41 4.64
CA GLY A 347 -19.48 12.76 4.21
C GLY A 347 -19.33 11.25 4.02
N LEU A 348 -18.28 10.80 3.32
CA LEU A 348 -18.00 9.38 3.13
C LEU A 348 -17.70 8.66 4.45
N ALA A 349 -16.95 9.29 5.35
CA ALA A 349 -16.65 8.73 6.67
C ALA A 349 -17.92 8.60 7.53
N LEU A 350 -18.82 9.59 7.50
CA LEU A 350 -20.11 9.51 8.18
C LEU A 350 -21.05 8.46 7.56
N LEU A 351 -21.08 8.33 6.23
CA LEU A 351 -21.82 7.26 5.55
C LEU A 351 -21.27 5.87 5.91
N ALA A 352 -19.94 5.73 5.99
CA ALA A 352 -19.31 4.49 6.45
C ALA A 352 -19.69 4.16 7.89
N ALA A 353 -19.67 5.15 8.78
CA ALA A 353 -20.10 4.99 10.16
C ALA A 353 -21.58 4.63 10.26
N ALA A 354 -22.47 5.27 9.48
CA ALA A 354 -23.89 4.94 9.42
C ALA A 354 -24.13 3.51 8.91
N ALA A 355 -23.41 3.08 7.89
CA ALA A 355 -23.46 1.71 7.39
C ALA A 355 -22.95 0.69 8.44
N ALA A 356 -21.91 1.04 9.22
CA ALA A 356 -21.41 0.20 10.32
C ALA A 356 -22.45 0.09 11.46
N VAL A 357 -23.16 1.19 11.79
CA VAL A 357 -24.29 1.16 12.74
C VAL A 357 -25.40 0.27 12.19
N ALA A 358 -25.78 0.40 10.92
CA ALA A 358 -26.79 -0.45 10.29
C ALA A 358 -26.37 -1.93 10.33
N GLY A 359 -25.09 -2.24 10.07
CA GLY A 359 -24.54 -3.60 10.19
C GLY A 359 -24.58 -4.15 11.61
N ALA A 360 -24.35 -3.31 12.62
CA ALA A 360 -24.41 -3.69 14.03
C ALA A 360 -25.85 -3.93 14.52
N LEU A 361 -26.82 -3.18 14.02
CA LEU A 361 -28.20 -3.24 14.49
C LEU A 361 -29.07 -4.22 13.70
N THR A 362 -28.63 -4.65 12.50
CA THR A 362 -29.38 -5.64 11.70
C THR A 362 -28.84 -7.07 11.96
N PRO A 363 -29.69 -8.10 11.83
CA PRO A 363 -29.26 -9.47 11.98
C PRO A 363 -28.11 -9.83 11.03
N VAL A 364 -27.07 -10.42 11.57
CA VAL A 364 -25.88 -10.90 10.81
C VAL A 364 -26.16 -12.28 10.21
N LEU A 365 -26.90 -13.11 10.94
CA LEU A 365 -27.29 -14.47 10.56
C LEU A 365 -28.82 -14.57 10.45
N LYS A 366 -29.28 -15.46 9.58
CA LYS A 366 -30.68 -15.87 9.46
C LYS A 366 -30.73 -17.38 9.60
N ALA A 367 -31.56 -17.88 10.53
CA ALA A 367 -31.83 -19.29 10.66
C ALA A 367 -32.79 -19.75 9.55
N ASN A 368 -32.46 -20.85 8.89
CA ASN A 368 -33.29 -21.47 7.85
C ASN A 368 -34.25 -22.53 8.44
N GLY A 369 -34.44 -22.55 9.79
CA GLY A 369 -35.29 -23.49 10.52
C GLY A 369 -35.64 -23.00 11.93
N PRO A 370 -36.25 -23.81 12.77
CA PRO A 370 -36.68 -23.44 14.12
C PRO A 370 -35.54 -23.35 15.16
N THR A 371 -34.29 -23.31 14.71
CA THR A 371 -33.12 -23.19 15.57
C THR A 371 -32.99 -21.79 16.16
N PRO A 372 -32.69 -21.65 17.48
CA PRO A 372 -32.46 -20.34 18.06
C PRO A 372 -31.27 -19.64 17.37
N MET A 373 -31.43 -18.35 17.10
CA MET A 373 -30.34 -17.58 16.48
C MET A 373 -29.18 -17.42 17.47
N PRO A 374 -27.94 -17.73 17.06
CA PRO A 374 -26.78 -17.47 17.89
C PRO A 374 -26.59 -15.96 18.04
N GLU A 375 -26.31 -15.51 19.24
CA GLU A 375 -25.92 -14.14 19.48
C GLU A 375 -24.57 -13.87 18.84
N THR A 376 -24.43 -12.71 18.20
CA THR A 376 -23.17 -12.26 17.58
C THR A 376 -22.62 -11.05 18.33
N PRO A 377 -21.90 -11.25 19.45
CA PRO A 377 -21.41 -10.15 20.29
C PRO A 377 -20.47 -9.18 19.55
N SER A 378 -19.79 -9.66 18.49
CA SER A 378 -18.91 -8.84 17.63
C SER A 378 -19.60 -7.62 17.01
N ARG A 379 -20.96 -7.58 16.93
CA ARG A 379 -21.72 -6.40 16.50
C ARG A 379 -21.43 -5.16 17.35
N TRP A 380 -21.17 -5.32 18.64
CA TRP A 380 -20.86 -4.20 19.53
C TRP A 380 -19.52 -3.54 19.19
N LEU A 381 -18.55 -4.34 18.72
CA LEU A 381 -17.28 -3.81 18.24
C LEU A 381 -17.47 -2.98 16.99
N LEU A 382 -18.38 -3.37 16.09
CA LEU A 382 -18.72 -2.62 14.88
C LEU A 382 -19.38 -1.27 15.24
N LEU A 383 -20.23 -1.24 16.26
CA LEU A 383 -20.78 0.00 16.79
C LEU A 383 -19.70 0.91 17.38
N GLY A 384 -18.75 0.34 18.15
CA GLY A 384 -17.59 1.06 18.66
C GLY A 384 -16.74 1.67 17.54
N ALA A 385 -16.49 0.90 16.48
CA ALA A 385 -15.77 1.36 15.30
C ALA A 385 -16.49 2.50 14.58
N ALA A 386 -17.82 2.43 14.49
CA ALA A 386 -18.64 3.50 13.94
C ALA A 386 -18.47 4.80 14.71
N VAL A 387 -18.46 4.76 16.03
CA VAL A 387 -18.23 5.95 16.88
C VAL A 387 -16.81 6.50 16.70
N VAL A 388 -15.81 5.63 16.70
CA VAL A 388 -14.39 5.99 16.50
C VAL A 388 -14.17 6.66 15.15
N LEU A 389 -14.91 6.29 14.11
CA LEU A 389 -14.84 6.93 12.79
C LEU A 389 -15.70 8.19 12.71
N ALA A 390 -16.93 8.18 13.25
CA ALA A 390 -17.88 9.30 13.15
C ALA A 390 -17.41 10.55 13.88
N VAL A 391 -16.83 10.39 15.09
CA VAL A 391 -16.41 11.54 15.88
C VAL A 391 -15.37 12.40 15.16
N PRO A 392 -14.22 11.88 14.68
CA PRO A 392 -13.29 12.69 13.91
C PRO A 392 -13.89 13.15 12.56
N ALA A 393 -14.77 12.37 11.93
CA ALA A 393 -15.42 12.78 10.69
C ALA A 393 -16.26 14.06 10.83
N LEU A 394 -16.95 14.24 11.97
CA LEU A 394 -17.68 15.48 12.27
C LEU A 394 -16.74 16.68 12.40
N PHE A 395 -15.55 16.50 12.99
CA PHE A 395 -14.58 17.58 13.14
C PHE A 395 -13.90 17.99 11.82
N VAL A 396 -13.98 17.17 10.75
CA VAL A 396 -13.50 17.55 9.41
C VAL A 396 -14.24 18.80 8.89
N PHE A 397 -15.49 19.00 9.27
CA PHE A 397 -16.30 20.16 8.88
C PHE A 397 -15.95 21.44 9.65
N VAL A 398 -15.21 21.33 10.75
CA VAL A 398 -14.78 22.49 11.55
C VAL A 398 -13.45 23.02 10.99
N PRO A 399 -13.39 24.22 10.38
CA PRO A 399 -12.22 24.71 9.67
C PRO A 399 -10.91 24.67 10.48
N ARG A 400 -10.98 24.99 11.78
CA ARG A 400 -9.81 25.01 12.68
C ARG A 400 -9.26 23.61 13.01
N LEU A 401 -10.11 22.57 12.95
CA LEU A 401 -9.77 21.22 13.33
C LEU A 401 -9.66 20.29 12.12
N SER A 402 -10.04 20.76 10.92
CA SER A 402 -10.19 19.92 9.72
C SER A 402 -8.90 19.18 9.34
N ALA A 403 -7.75 19.84 9.39
CA ALA A 403 -6.46 19.23 9.05
C ALA A 403 -6.07 18.11 10.03
N PHE A 404 -6.31 18.33 11.33
CA PHE A 404 -6.09 17.32 12.36
C PHE A 404 -7.10 16.17 12.24
N ALA A 405 -8.40 16.50 12.19
CA ALA A 405 -9.49 15.51 12.12
C ALA A 405 -9.37 14.61 10.89
N ARG A 406 -9.01 15.17 9.75
CA ARG A 406 -8.74 14.41 8.52
C ARG A 406 -7.60 13.41 8.71
N GLY A 407 -6.49 13.81 9.34
CA GLY A 407 -5.39 12.91 9.67
C GLY A 407 -5.83 11.75 10.58
N VAL A 408 -6.75 12.01 11.53
CA VAL A 408 -7.36 10.96 12.36
C VAL A 408 -8.25 10.05 11.54
N VAL A 409 -9.13 10.58 10.65
CA VAL A 409 -10.01 9.79 9.78
C VAL A 409 -9.19 8.88 8.86
N ALA A 410 -8.06 9.36 8.34
CA ALA A 410 -7.16 8.58 7.50
C ALA A 410 -6.60 7.31 8.19
N VAL A 411 -6.77 7.18 9.50
CA VAL A 411 -6.33 6.02 10.29
C VAL A 411 -7.50 5.24 10.86
N THR A 412 -8.51 5.92 11.40
CA THR A 412 -9.62 5.31 12.15
C THR A 412 -10.53 4.43 11.28
N TRP A 413 -10.50 4.56 9.95
CA TRP A 413 -11.16 3.62 9.04
C TRP A 413 -10.70 2.17 9.26
N SER A 414 -9.44 1.96 9.68
CA SER A 414 -8.92 0.62 9.98
C SER A 414 -9.61 -0.01 11.19
N GLY A 415 -10.19 0.78 12.10
CA GLY A 415 -11.07 0.29 13.15
C GLY A 415 -12.34 -0.37 12.61
N VAL A 416 -12.87 0.13 11.49
CA VAL A 416 -14.01 -0.52 10.79
C VAL A 416 -13.55 -1.85 10.19
N VAL A 417 -12.32 -1.94 9.65
CA VAL A 417 -11.74 -3.21 9.17
C VAL A 417 -11.66 -4.24 10.29
N LEU A 418 -11.15 -3.83 11.47
CA LEU A 418 -11.05 -4.68 12.66
C LEU A 418 -12.41 -5.27 13.03
N ALA A 419 -13.41 -4.41 13.20
CA ALA A 419 -14.74 -4.80 13.64
C ALA A 419 -15.50 -5.60 12.58
N ALA A 420 -15.40 -5.20 11.32
CA ALA A 420 -16.00 -5.91 10.19
C ALA A 420 -15.44 -7.33 10.07
N ALA A 421 -14.13 -7.49 10.20
CA ALA A 421 -13.49 -8.80 10.16
C ALA A 421 -13.96 -9.73 11.29
N ALA A 422 -14.16 -9.20 12.49
CA ALA A 422 -14.72 -9.96 13.61
C ALA A 422 -16.17 -10.39 13.35
N VAL A 423 -17.03 -9.51 12.79
CA VAL A 423 -18.42 -9.83 12.43
C VAL A 423 -18.46 -10.86 11.30
N LEU A 424 -17.66 -10.68 10.25
CA LEU A 424 -17.60 -11.60 9.12
C LEU A 424 -17.05 -12.95 9.51
N SER A 425 -16.05 -13.03 10.40
CA SER A 425 -15.54 -14.28 10.93
C SER A 425 -16.63 -15.06 11.63
N ALA A 426 -17.41 -14.41 12.51
CA ALA A 426 -18.52 -15.03 13.20
C ALA A 426 -19.62 -15.51 12.23
N ALA A 427 -19.91 -14.74 11.17
CA ALA A 427 -20.88 -15.11 10.15
C ALA A 427 -20.42 -16.29 9.29
N LEU A 428 -19.17 -16.27 8.84
CA LEU A 428 -18.63 -17.27 7.93
C LEU A 428 -18.42 -18.61 8.63
N SER A 429 -17.94 -18.63 9.89
CA SER A 429 -17.73 -19.86 10.66
C SER A 429 -19.02 -20.68 10.83
N VAL A 430 -20.18 -20.01 10.95
CA VAL A 430 -21.49 -20.67 11.13
C VAL A 430 -22.10 -21.08 9.78
N THR A 431 -21.79 -20.34 8.68
CA THR A 431 -22.30 -20.68 7.34
C THR A 431 -21.45 -21.75 6.63
N GLU A 432 -20.20 -21.95 7.05
CA GLU A 432 -19.28 -22.96 6.52
C GLU A 432 -19.47 -24.36 7.11
N ASP A 433 -20.29 -24.55 8.15
CA ASP A 433 -20.75 -25.87 8.57
C ASP A 433 -21.59 -26.50 7.44
N LYS A 434 -20.90 -26.76 6.32
CA LYS A 434 -21.34 -27.74 5.33
C LYS A 434 -21.34 -29.06 6.04
N ALA A 435 -22.53 -29.50 6.43
CA ALA A 435 -22.73 -30.91 6.77
C ALA A 435 -22.05 -31.72 5.66
N VAL A 436 -20.95 -32.36 6.00
CA VAL A 436 -20.24 -33.25 5.07
C VAL A 436 -21.29 -34.28 4.68
N ASP A 437 -21.76 -34.20 3.42
CA ASP A 437 -22.79 -35.13 2.95
C ASP A 437 -22.19 -36.54 3.01
N PRO A 438 -22.67 -37.44 3.90
CA PRO A 438 -22.13 -38.78 4.00
C PRO A 438 -22.21 -39.55 2.66
N ALA A 439 -23.15 -39.18 1.78
CA ALA A 439 -23.24 -39.71 0.44
C ALA A 439 -22.00 -39.36 -0.42
N SER A 440 -21.26 -38.28 -0.10
CA SER A 440 -20.01 -37.94 -0.78
C SER A 440 -18.88 -38.94 -0.48
N PHE A 441 -19.01 -39.75 0.57
CA PHE A 441 -18.09 -40.86 0.94
C PHE A 441 -18.59 -42.22 0.52
N GLY A 442 -19.69 -42.32 -0.27
CA GLY A 442 -20.27 -43.58 -0.70
C GLY A 442 -20.92 -44.38 0.44
N VAL A 443 -21.27 -43.73 1.54
CA VAL A 443 -21.93 -44.32 2.68
C VAL A 443 -23.42 -43.95 2.63
N ASP A 444 -24.24 -44.82 2.07
CA ASP A 444 -25.70 -44.74 2.14
C ASP A 444 -26.15 -45.04 3.57
N LEU A 445 -26.15 -44.04 4.43
CA LEU A 445 -26.79 -44.12 5.74
C LEU A 445 -28.27 -43.76 5.57
N PRO A 446 -29.21 -44.66 5.92
CA PRO A 446 -30.66 -44.41 5.83
C PRO A 446 -31.15 -43.51 6.98
N LEU A 447 -30.37 -42.57 7.42
CA LEU A 447 -30.79 -41.58 8.40
C LEU A 447 -31.30 -40.36 7.64
N PRO A 448 -32.53 -39.86 7.91
CA PRO A 448 -32.95 -38.60 7.40
C PRO A 448 -31.98 -37.56 7.95
N LEU A 449 -31.06 -37.10 7.09
CA LEU A 449 -30.26 -35.94 7.41
C LEU A 449 -31.26 -34.82 7.69
N PRO A 450 -31.14 -34.09 8.81
CA PRO A 450 -32.01 -32.96 9.07
C PRO A 450 -31.92 -32.05 7.84
N ASP A 451 -33.07 -31.75 7.25
CA ASP A 451 -33.19 -30.77 6.17
C ASP A 451 -32.28 -29.57 6.48
N LYS A 452 -31.46 -29.18 5.53
CA LYS A 452 -30.45 -28.12 5.58
C LYS A 452 -30.78 -27.02 6.61
N GLY A 453 -30.72 -27.36 7.88
CA GLY A 453 -30.91 -26.47 9.03
C GLY A 453 -29.63 -25.69 9.23
N GLY A 454 -29.24 -24.96 8.17
CA GLY A 454 -28.07 -24.11 8.22
C GLY A 454 -28.47 -22.69 8.52
N PHE A 455 -27.53 -21.91 8.94
CA PHE A 455 -27.65 -20.47 8.99
C PHE A 455 -27.24 -19.89 7.62
N SER A 456 -27.87 -18.79 7.20
CA SER A 456 -27.47 -18.03 6.02
C SER A 456 -27.09 -16.62 6.42
N ALA A 457 -26.21 -16.01 5.63
CA ALA A 457 -25.85 -14.60 5.80
C ALA A 457 -27.08 -13.71 5.65
N ALA A 458 -27.29 -12.79 6.59
CA ALA A 458 -28.38 -11.85 6.60
C ALA A 458 -27.92 -10.43 6.21
N GLN A 459 -28.85 -9.47 6.26
CA GLN A 459 -28.58 -8.08 5.85
C GLN A 459 -27.43 -7.40 6.61
N GLY A 460 -27.16 -7.79 7.84
CA GLY A 460 -26.04 -7.27 8.63
C GLY A 460 -24.69 -7.48 7.96
N VAL A 461 -24.48 -8.62 7.29
CA VAL A 461 -23.28 -8.90 6.51
C VAL A 461 -23.15 -7.92 5.33
N THR A 462 -24.26 -7.67 4.62
CA THR A 462 -24.25 -6.72 3.48
C THR A 462 -23.88 -5.31 3.95
N TRP A 463 -24.49 -4.82 5.04
CA TRP A 463 -24.15 -3.52 5.61
C TRP A 463 -22.71 -3.43 6.10
N THR A 464 -22.17 -4.53 6.65
CA THR A 464 -20.76 -4.62 7.07
C THR A 464 -19.81 -4.47 5.88
N PHE A 465 -20.11 -5.11 4.73
CA PHE A 465 -19.33 -4.92 3.50
C PHE A 465 -19.43 -3.50 2.95
N ILE A 466 -20.63 -2.90 2.98
CA ILE A 466 -20.84 -1.50 2.56
C ILE A 466 -20.03 -0.56 3.46
N ALA A 467 -20.05 -0.77 4.78
CA ALA A 467 -19.27 0.02 5.73
C ALA A 467 -17.77 -0.06 5.45
N LEU A 468 -17.26 -1.27 5.18
CA LEU A 468 -15.86 -1.52 4.85
C LEU A 468 -15.45 -0.79 3.57
N ALA A 469 -16.25 -0.91 2.51
CA ALA A 469 -15.97 -0.26 1.23
C ALA A 469 -15.99 1.29 1.36
N LEU A 470 -17.01 1.84 2.02
CA LEU A 470 -17.11 3.28 2.25
C LEU A 470 -15.97 3.81 3.13
N ALA A 471 -15.56 3.06 4.17
CA ALA A 471 -14.46 3.44 5.04
C ALA A 471 -13.13 3.49 4.27
N ALA A 472 -12.87 2.52 3.39
CA ALA A 472 -11.70 2.51 2.53
C ALA A 472 -11.69 3.71 1.56
N VAL A 473 -12.83 4.03 0.95
CA VAL A 473 -12.97 5.20 0.05
C VAL A 473 -12.81 6.51 0.84
N ALA A 474 -13.35 6.59 2.07
CA ALA A 474 -13.17 7.75 2.95
C ALA A 474 -11.70 7.98 3.33
N ALA A 475 -10.95 6.90 3.61
CA ALA A 475 -9.52 6.97 3.88
C ALA A 475 -8.74 7.52 2.66
N LEU A 476 -9.07 7.02 1.47
CA LEU A 476 -8.48 7.51 0.23
C LEU A 476 -8.80 9.00 0.01
N ALA A 477 -10.07 9.40 0.19
CA ALA A 477 -10.47 10.79 0.10
C ALA A 477 -9.74 11.66 1.13
N ALA A 478 -9.51 11.17 2.35
CA ALA A 478 -8.76 11.88 3.39
C ALA A 478 -7.29 12.12 2.98
N VAL A 479 -6.65 11.15 2.34
CA VAL A 479 -5.29 11.29 1.81
C VAL A 479 -5.25 12.32 0.69
N ILE A 480 -6.16 12.24 -0.28
CA ILE A 480 -6.25 13.18 -1.41
C ILE A 480 -6.49 14.61 -0.90
N THR A 481 -7.45 14.79 0.03
CA THR A 481 -7.71 16.09 0.68
C THR A 481 -6.45 16.67 1.32
N GLY A 482 -5.60 15.80 1.90
CA GLY A 482 -4.33 16.22 2.49
C GLY A 482 -3.32 16.75 1.49
N VAL A 483 -3.31 16.21 0.30
CA VAL A 483 -2.45 16.70 -0.78
C VAL A 483 -2.94 18.06 -1.27
N VAL A 484 -4.26 18.19 -1.53
CA VAL A 484 -4.89 19.44 -1.96
C VAL A 484 -4.68 20.57 -0.92
N GLU A 485 -4.80 20.25 0.38
CA GLU A 485 -4.59 21.24 1.45
C GLU A 485 -3.15 21.73 1.53
N ARG A 486 -2.17 20.87 1.25
CA ARG A 486 -0.76 21.27 1.17
C ARG A 486 -0.51 22.23 0.02
N ASP A 487 -1.05 21.93 -1.14
CA ASP A 487 -0.89 22.78 -2.34
C ASP A 487 -1.41 24.21 -2.08
N VAL A 488 -2.60 24.33 -1.44
CA VAL A 488 -3.19 25.65 -1.11
C VAL A 488 -2.38 26.40 -0.06
N THR A 489 -1.80 25.71 0.94
CA THR A 489 -0.97 26.37 1.97
C THR A 489 0.39 26.79 1.45
N ASP A 490 0.99 26.03 0.54
CA ASP A 490 2.28 26.36 -0.06
C ASP A 490 2.14 27.52 -1.06
N GLU A 491 1.05 27.62 -1.85
CA GLU A 491 0.72 28.80 -2.67
C GLU A 491 0.52 30.08 -1.84
N ALA A 492 -0.15 29.96 -0.67
CA ALA A 492 -0.33 31.12 0.22
C ALA A 492 0.99 31.59 0.85
N ALA A 493 1.95 30.69 1.09
CA ALA A 493 3.27 31.04 1.60
C ALA A 493 4.12 31.73 0.52
N ASP A 494 4.12 31.21 -0.72
CA ASP A 494 4.87 31.79 -1.85
C ASP A 494 4.38 33.20 -2.23
N THR A 495 3.09 33.51 -2.01
CA THR A 495 2.53 34.86 -2.24
C THR A 495 2.81 35.84 -1.11
N ALA A 496 3.11 35.35 0.10
CA ALA A 496 3.43 36.21 1.25
C ALA A 496 4.91 36.62 1.32
N ASP A 497 5.81 35.91 0.65
CA ASP A 497 7.27 36.02 0.81
C ASP A 497 7.95 36.86 -0.31
N THR A 498 7.28 37.90 -0.84
CA THR A 498 7.91 38.81 -1.81
C THR A 498 8.83 39.86 -1.17
N ASP A 499 9.00 39.89 0.16
CA ASP A 499 9.95 40.78 0.83
C ASP A 499 10.81 40.05 1.89
N ASP A 500 12.11 39.93 1.58
CA ASP A 500 13.24 39.83 2.52
C ASP A 500 13.30 38.68 3.54
N THR A 501 13.26 37.39 3.16
CA THR A 501 14.00 36.38 3.94
C THR A 501 14.17 35.06 3.19
N ALA A 502 15.13 34.99 2.28
CA ALA A 502 15.44 33.80 1.46
C ALA A 502 16.08 32.62 2.26
N ASP A 503 16.34 32.78 3.56
CA ASP A 503 17.06 31.78 4.37
C ASP A 503 16.21 31.01 5.39
N ALA A 504 14.94 31.36 5.59
CA ALA A 504 14.06 30.69 6.58
C ALA A 504 13.19 29.58 5.99
N GLY A 505 13.10 29.46 4.65
CA GLY A 505 12.13 28.59 3.96
C GLY A 505 12.47 27.10 3.88
N LEU A 506 13.67 26.65 4.24
CA LEU A 506 14.10 25.25 4.13
C LEU A 506 14.04 24.44 5.45
N ALA A 507 13.71 25.07 6.56
CA ALA A 507 13.52 24.39 7.83
C ALA A 507 12.04 24.00 8.05
N GLY A 508 11.43 23.30 7.12
CA GLY A 508 10.23 22.52 7.40
C GLY A 508 10.55 21.54 8.50
N SER A 509 10.27 21.93 9.77
CA SER A 509 10.56 21.16 10.98
C SER A 509 10.06 19.73 10.81
N ARG A 510 10.99 18.80 10.58
CA ARG A 510 10.74 17.36 10.70
C ARG A 510 10.38 17.08 12.16
N ALA A 511 9.50 16.11 12.38
CA ALA A 511 9.20 15.69 13.76
C ALA A 511 10.52 15.36 14.48
N ASP A 512 10.74 16.00 15.64
CA ASP A 512 11.97 15.84 16.41
C ASP A 512 12.31 14.37 16.63
N GLY A 513 13.59 13.99 16.57
CA GLY A 513 14.05 12.62 16.83
C GLY A 513 13.56 12.06 18.20
N ALA A 514 13.17 12.93 19.12
CA ALA A 514 12.55 12.56 20.38
C ALA A 514 11.21 11.80 20.24
N VAL A 515 10.46 12.04 19.15
CA VAL A 515 9.19 11.33 18.88
C VAL A 515 9.43 9.90 18.38
N LEU A 516 10.61 9.62 17.83
CA LEU A 516 10.92 8.30 17.24
C LEU A 516 10.86 7.18 18.28
N THR A 517 11.41 7.40 19.47
CA THR A 517 11.42 6.37 20.54
C THR A 517 10.02 5.91 20.94
N PRO A 518 9.06 6.78 21.30
CA PRO A 518 7.71 6.33 21.63
C PRO A 518 6.97 5.77 20.41
N VAL A 519 7.24 6.21 19.19
CA VAL A 519 6.65 5.63 17.98
C VAL A 519 7.10 4.19 17.77
N VAL A 520 8.39 3.90 17.94
CA VAL A 520 8.92 2.52 17.85
C VAL A 520 8.35 1.66 18.98
N ALA A 521 8.27 2.19 20.20
CA ALA A 521 7.66 1.47 21.33
C ALA A 521 6.18 1.15 21.06
N ALA A 522 5.40 2.10 20.53
CA ALA A 522 4.01 1.87 20.13
C ALA A 522 3.89 0.80 19.05
N ALA A 523 4.79 0.79 18.04
CA ALA A 523 4.81 -0.21 16.99
C ALA A 523 5.07 -1.63 17.55
N VAL A 524 6.05 -1.78 18.43
CA VAL A 524 6.37 -3.08 19.07
C VAL A 524 5.22 -3.56 19.92
N LEU A 525 4.62 -2.67 20.75
CA LEU A 525 3.46 -3.00 21.56
C LEU A 525 2.23 -3.36 20.70
N ALA A 526 2.03 -2.68 19.56
CA ALA A 526 0.96 -2.99 18.62
C ALA A 526 1.14 -4.39 18.01
N ILE A 527 2.33 -4.76 17.57
CA ILE A 527 2.61 -6.13 17.06
C ILE A 527 2.22 -7.17 18.12
N ALA A 528 2.63 -6.96 19.36
CA ALA A 528 2.34 -7.88 20.45
C ALA A 528 0.83 -7.89 20.80
N ALA A 529 0.17 -6.74 20.78
CA ALA A 529 -1.26 -6.59 21.08
C ALA A 529 -2.16 -7.29 20.05
N PHE A 530 -1.81 -7.19 18.76
CA PHE A 530 -2.53 -7.87 17.69
C PHE A 530 -2.16 -9.36 17.61
N GLY A 531 -0.94 -9.73 18.01
CA GLY A 531 -0.46 -11.11 18.04
C GLY A 531 -1.07 -11.96 19.15
N THR A 532 -1.57 -11.33 20.23
CA THR A 532 -2.07 -12.05 21.42
C THR A 532 -3.56 -11.85 21.63
N PRO A 533 -4.27 -12.81 22.26
CA PRO A 533 -5.69 -12.68 22.54
C PRO A 533 -5.96 -11.57 23.56
N VAL A 534 -7.04 -10.79 23.30
CA VAL A 534 -7.46 -9.69 24.18
C VAL A 534 -8.20 -10.20 25.41
N PHE A 535 -8.98 -11.27 25.26
CA PHE A 535 -9.68 -11.91 26.37
C PHE A 535 -9.78 -13.42 26.15
N SER A 536 -10.02 -14.14 27.22
CA SER A 536 -10.34 -15.56 27.22
C SER A 536 -11.54 -15.83 28.13
N ALA A 537 -12.40 -16.77 27.72
CA ALA A 537 -13.53 -17.24 28.47
C ALA A 537 -13.54 -18.78 28.44
N PRO A 538 -14.29 -19.47 29.31
CA PRO A 538 -14.43 -20.92 29.26
C PRO A 538 -14.93 -21.39 27.88
N GLY A 539 -14.09 -22.17 27.18
CA GLY A 539 -14.40 -22.67 25.83
C GLY A 539 -14.22 -21.67 24.67
N TYR A 540 -13.78 -20.42 24.92
CA TYR A 540 -13.55 -19.42 23.88
C TYR A 540 -12.31 -18.58 24.19
N THR A 541 -11.48 -18.38 23.18
CA THR A 541 -10.36 -17.46 23.24
C THR A 541 -10.51 -16.48 22.08
N ALA A 542 -10.45 -15.16 22.39
CA ALA A 542 -10.53 -14.13 21.37
C ALA A 542 -9.41 -14.32 20.34
N PRO A 543 -9.69 -14.17 19.03
CA PRO A 543 -8.70 -14.40 18.00
C PRO A 543 -7.53 -13.41 18.11
N GLY A 544 -6.32 -13.93 18.01
CA GLY A 544 -5.10 -13.19 17.78
C GLY A 544 -4.66 -13.32 16.31
N LEU A 545 -3.61 -12.61 15.94
CA LEU A 545 -3.07 -12.66 14.58
C LEU A 545 -2.72 -14.07 14.10
N TRP A 546 -2.31 -14.93 15.02
CA TRP A 546 -1.77 -16.27 14.75
C TRP A 546 -2.74 -17.41 15.11
N SER A 547 -3.99 -17.12 15.50
CA SER A 547 -4.87 -18.13 16.09
C SER A 547 -5.39 -19.17 15.08
N ASP A 548 -6.06 -18.70 14.02
CA ASP A 548 -6.78 -19.57 13.09
C ASP A 548 -6.63 -19.18 11.61
N PHE A 549 -5.98 -18.05 11.35
CA PHE A 549 -5.87 -17.44 10.03
C PHE A 549 -7.23 -17.22 9.32
N GLY A 550 -8.31 -17.17 10.08
CA GLY A 550 -9.65 -16.83 9.62
C GLY A 550 -9.83 -15.34 9.32
N ALA A 551 -11.03 -14.91 8.96
CA ALA A 551 -11.34 -13.53 8.59
C ALA A 551 -10.94 -12.52 9.69
N ALA A 552 -11.09 -12.90 10.99
CA ALA A 552 -10.68 -12.07 12.12
C ALA A 552 -9.17 -11.80 12.14
N SER A 553 -8.33 -12.83 11.97
CA SER A 553 -6.86 -12.71 11.93
C SER A 553 -6.41 -11.80 10.80
N TRP A 554 -7.11 -11.83 9.67
CA TRP A 554 -6.81 -10.95 8.52
C TRP A 554 -7.17 -9.50 8.77
N GLY A 555 -8.28 -9.25 9.43
CA GLY A 555 -8.61 -7.91 9.90
C GLY A 555 -7.52 -7.35 10.82
N LEU A 556 -7.05 -8.16 11.77
CA LEU A 556 -5.95 -7.81 12.67
C LEU A 556 -4.66 -7.49 11.90
N LEU A 557 -4.30 -8.29 10.90
CA LEU A 557 -3.12 -8.05 10.06
C LEU A 557 -3.24 -6.75 9.27
N GLY A 558 -4.41 -6.52 8.63
CA GLY A 558 -4.66 -5.29 7.88
C GLY A 558 -4.52 -4.04 8.75
N VAL A 559 -5.10 -4.06 9.95
CA VAL A 559 -4.99 -2.96 10.91
C VAL A 559 -3.55 -2.77 11.39
N LEU A 560 -2.85 -3.86 11.71
CA LEU A 560 -1.45 -3.81 12.10
C LEU A 560 -0.58 -3.20 10.98
N ALA A 561 -0.82 -3.58 9.72
CA ALA A 561 -0.10 -3.00 8.58
C ALA A 561 -0.32 -1.49 8.46
N VAL A 562 -1.55 -1.00 8.71
CA VAL A 562 -1.86 0.44 8.74
C VAL A 562 -1.08 1.12 9.88
N VAL A 563 -1.11 0.57 11.10
CA VAL A 563 -0.42 1.14 12.27
C VAL A 563 1.10 1.18 12.05
N LEU A 564 1.70 0.10 11.55
CA LEU A 564 3.14 0.05 11.24
C LEU A 564 3.52 0.99 10.09
N GLY A 565 2.70 1.05 9.05
CA GLY A 565 2.87 1.99 7.94
C GLY A 565 2.90 3.45 8.43
N LEU A 566 2.01 3.81 9.36
CA LEU A 566 2.01 5.13 10.00
C LEU A 566 3.29 5.40 10.79
N CYS A 567 3.78 4.42 11.56
CA CYS A 567 5.03 4.58 12.32
C CYS A 567 6.22 4.94 11.42
N THR A 568 6.24 4.47 10.18
CA THR A 568 7.29 4.81 9.20
C THR A 568 7.11 6.21 8.59
N LEU A 569 5.88 6.72 8.52
CA LEU A 569 5.55 8.01 7.94
C LEU A 569 5.64 9.17 8.95
N VAL A 570 5.36 8.91 10.22
CA VAL A 570 5.34 9.92 11.30
C VAL A 570 6.62 10.76 11.37
N PRO A 571 7.85 10.18 11.33
CA PRO A 571 9.09 10.98 11.41
C PRO A 571 9.31 11.92 10.21
N ARG A 572 8.60 11.65 9.10
CA ARG A 572 8.68 12.44 7.85
C ARG A 572 7.53 13.43 7.71
N SER A 573 6.57 13.39 8.62
CA SER A 573 5.35 14.20 8.56
C SER A 573 5.52 15.53 9.28
N ARG A 574 4.72 16.54 8.91
CA ARG A 574 4.58 17.78 9.70
C ARG A 574 4.03 17.44 11.09
N PRO A 575 4.41 18.16 12.17
CA PRO A 575 4.05 17.81 13.55
C PRO A 575 2.55 17.60 13.78
N VAL A 576 1.70 18.43 13.19
CA VAL A 576 0.23 18.31 13.30
C VAL A 576 -0.28 17.03 12.62
N ALA A 577 0.26 16.68 11.46
CA ALA A 577 -0.12 15.47 10.74
C ALA A 577 0.39 14.21 11.47
N ALA A 578 1.60 14.25 12.03
CA ALA A 578 2.16 13.21 12.88
C ALA A 578 1.30 12.98 14.13
N ALA A 579 0.93 14.05 14.82
CA ALA A 579 0.07 13.98 16.00
C ALA A 579 -1.33 13.42 15.66
N ALA A 580 -1.92 13.84 14.55
CA ALA A 580 -3.22 13.34 14.09
C ALA A 580 -3.18 11.84 13.76
N ALA A 581 -2.13 11.39 13.06
CA ALA A 581 -1.93 9.99 12.72
C ALA A 581 -1.76 9.12 13.97
N LEU A 582 -0.96 9.57 14.94
CA LEU A 582 -0.74 8.88 16.21
C LEU A 582 -2.00 8.87 17.10
N ALA A 583 -2.78 9.94 17.10
CA ALA A 583 -4.08 9.97 17.77
C ALA A 583 -5.07 8.97 17.13
N GLY A 584 -5.09 8.89 15.81
CA GLY A 584 -5.87 7.89 15.08
C GLY A 584 -5.43 6.45 15.41
N ALA A 585 -4.13 6.18 15.46
CA ALA A 585 -3.60 4.89 15.88
C ALA A 585 -3.99 4.54 17.32
N ALA A 586 -3.94 5.51 18.24
CA ALA A 586 -4.36 5.34 19.62
C ALA A 586 -5.86 4.97 19.73
N LEU A 587 -6.72 5.58 18.91
CA LEU A 587 -8.15 5.25 18.87
C LEU A 587 -8.39 3.83 18.38
N VAL A 588 -7.67 3.38 17.34
CA VAL A 588 -7.78 2.00 16.82
C VAL A 588 -7.26 0.97 17.81
N LEU A 589 -6.12 1.25 18.48
CA LEU A 589 -5.58 0.40 19.54
C LEU A 589 -6.50 0.39 20.76
N GLY A 590 -7.11 1.54 21.09
CA GLY A 590 -8.14 1.65 22.11
C GLY A 590 -9.38 0.81 21.77
N LEU A 591 -9.81 0.78 20.49
CA LEU A 591 -10.90 -0.08 20.03
C LEU A 591 -10.53 -1.56 20.17
N ARG A 592 -9.27 -1.95 19.90
CA ARG A 592 -8.79 -3.32 20.15
C ARG A 592 -8.88 -3.68 21.63
N ALA A 593 -8.49 -2.79 22.54
CA ALA A 593 -8.66 -2.98 23.98
C ALA A 593 -10.16 -3.01 24.37
N ALA A 594 -11.00 -2.18 23.76
CA ALA A 594 -12.44 -2.14 24.00
C ALA A 594 -13.18 -3.43 23.59
N GLU A 595 -12.55 -4.33 22.87
CA GLU A 595 -13.11 -5.65 22.55
C GLU A 595 -13.45 -6.46 23.82
N LEU A 596 -12.64 -6.34 24.89
CA LEU A 596 -12.96 -7.00 26.17
C LEU A 596 -14.29 -6.47 26.77
N PRO A 597 -14.50 -5.18 27.04
CA PRO A 597 -15.76 -4.70 27.60
C PRO A 597 -16.95 -4.76 26.61
N LEU A 598 -16.72 -4.72 25.30
CA LEU A 598 -17.79 -4.73 24.31
C LEU A 598 -18.23 -6.14 23.88
N VAL A 599 -17.29 -7.06 23.76
CA VAL A 599 -17.55 -8.42 23.28
C VAL A 599 -17.37 -9.43 24.40
N GLY A 600 -16.29 -9.30 25.17
CA GLY A 600 -15.97 -10.22 26.28
C GLY A 600 -17.02 -10.21 27.39
N SER A 601 -17.71 -9.08 27.62
CA SER A 601 -18.78 -8.98 28.63
C SER A 601 -19.98 -9.91 28.37
N GLU A 602 -20.16 -10.36 27.13
CA GLU A 602 -21.23 -11.30 26.75
C GLU A 602 -20.86 -12.78 27.05
N TYR A 603 -19.59 -13.05 27.41
CA TYR A 603 -19.12 -14.39 27.75
C TYR A 603 -18.94 -14.52 29.27
N GLU A 604 -19.69 -15.41 29.88
CA GLU A 604 -19.57 -15.72 31.33
C GLU A 604 -18.14 -16.17 31.68
N GLY A 605 -17.57 -15.59 32.72
CA GLY A 605 -16.21 -15.93 33.17
C GLY A 605 -15.10 -15.42 32.27
N SER A 606 -15.36 -14.42 31.41
CA SER A 606 -14.33 -13.77 30.63
C SER A 606 -13.27 -13.08 31.49
N SER A 607 -12.03 -13.19 31.10
CA SER A 607 -10.88 -12.57 31.75
C SER A 607 -10.00 -11.82 30.75
N ALA A 608 -9.37 -10.72 31.22
CA ALA A 608 -8.46 -9.94 30.39
C ALA A 608 -7.24 -10.78 29.97
N GLY A 609 -7.02 -10.89 28.68
CA GLY A 609 -5.82 -11.48 28.10
C GLY A 609 -4.64 -10.50 28.09
N ILE A 610 -3.46 -11.01 27.77
CA ILE A 610 -2.25 -10.18 27.63
C ILE A 610 -2.44 -9.11 26.55
N GLY A 611 -3.14 -9.45 25.44
CA GLY A 611 -3.44 -8.54 24.33
C GLY A 611 -4.19 -7.28 24.76
N PHE A 612 -5.06 -7.36 25.76
CA PHE A 612 -5.76 -6.19 26.31
C PHE A 612 -4.78 -5.15 26.89
N TRP A 613 -3.89 -5.59 27.76
CA TRP A 613 -2.92 -4.70 28.42
C TRP A 613 -1.92 -4.12 27.44
N LEU A 614 -1.50 -4.93 26.45
CA LEU A 614 -0.60 -4.48 25.38
C LEU A 614 -1.27 -3.46 24.46
N ALA A 615 -2.54 -3.67 24.09
CA ALA A 615 -3.31 -2.72 23.28
C ALA A 615 -3.52 -1.39 24.02
N LEU A 616 -3.87 -1.46 25.30
CA LEU A 616 -4.00 -0.27 26.16
C LEU A 616 -2.66 0.48 26.28
N GLY A 617 -1.57 -0.25 26.55
CA GLY A 617 -0.23 0.32 26.60
C GLY A 617 0.19 0.98 25.29
N ALA A 618 -0.05 0.32 24.16
CA ALA A 618 0.22 0.87 22.82
C ALA A 618 -0.60 2.14 22.54
N ALA A 619 -1.88 2.16 22.92
CA ALA A 619 -2.74 3.35 22.80
C ALA A 619 -2.20 4.54 23.62
N VAL A 620 -1.83 4.31 24.88
CA VAL A 620 -1.26 5.35 25.75
C VAL A 620 0.06 5.88 25.20
N VAL A 621 0.97 5.00 24.77
CA VAL A 621 2.27 5.41 24.19
C VAL A 621 2.05 6.20 22.90
N SER A 622 1.07 5.81 22.07
CA SER A 622 0.72 6.57 20.86
C SER A 622 0.18 7.97 21.18
N LEU A 623 -0.63 8.11 22.23
CA LEU A 623 -1.10 9.43 22.70
C LEU A 623 0.04 10.29 23.26
N VAL A 624 0.97 9.70 23.99
CA VAL A 624 2.17 10.41 24.47
C VAL A 624 3.00 10.90 23.29
N ALA A 625 3.23 10.04 22.29
CA ALA A 625 3.93 10.41 21.07
C ALA A 625 3.21 11.54 20.30
N ALA A 626 1.87 11.50 20.22
CA ALA A 626 1.07 12.56 19.62
C ALA A 626 1.24 13.89 20.37
N GLY A 627 1.19 13.87 21.71
CA GLY A 627 1.43 15.04 22.55
C GLY A 627 2.83 15.62 22.37
N MET A 628 3.86 14.77 22.28
CA MET A 628 5.24 15.20 22.03
C MET A 628 5.39 15.85 20.65
N ALA A 629 4.74 15.32 19.61
CA ALA A 629 4.74 15.90 18.27
C ALA A 629 4.13 17.31 18.26
N VAL A 630 3.04 17.54 19.01
CA VAL A 630 2.43 18.89 19.17
C VAL A 630 3.32 19.81 20.00
N ALA A 631 3.94 19.32 21.09
CA ALA A 631 4.79 20.14 21.94
C ALA A 631 6.08 20.58 21.21
N GLY A 632 6.65 19.74 20.35
CA GLY A 632 7.79 20.07 19.51
C GLY A 632 7.50 21.25 18.57
N SER A 633 6.31 21.28 17.96
CA SER A 633 5.92 22.37 17.05
C SER A 633 5.80 23.74 17.75
N ARG A 634 5.46 23.78 19.05
CA ARG A 634 5.35 25.03 19.83
C ARG A 634 6.71 25.59 20.24
N ARG A 635 7.77 24.78 20.27
CA ARG A 635 9.12 25.23 20.62
C ARG A 635 9.89 25.78 19.41
N SER A 636 9.48 25.41 18.21
CA SER A 636 10.07 25.88 16.96
C SER A 636 9.34 27.10 16.35
N ALA A 637 8.20 27.48 16.89
CA ALA A 637 7.46 28.71 16.60
C ALA A 637 7.77 29.80 17.63
#